data_1a3fa4f4e54535f7b4e58ff96d439d91
#
_entry.id   1a3fa4f4e54535f7b4e58ff96d439d91
#
_cell.length_a   1.000
_cell.length_b   1.000
_cell.length_c   1.000
_cell.angle_alpha   90.00
_cell.angle_beta   90.00
_cell.angle_gamma   90.00
#
_symmetry.space_group_name_H-M   'P 1'
#
loop_
_entity.id
_entity.type
_entity.pdbx_description
1 polymer ?
#
loop_
_entity_poly.entity_id
_entity_poly.type
_entity_poly.pdbx_seq_one_letter_code
_entity_poly.pdbx_strand_id
1 'polypeptide(L)'
;MDNKISEFFGCMVFNDDVMRERLPREVYKSLTKTIAIGRTIDPSIADVVANAMKDWATEKGATHYTHWFQPLTGVTAEKHDAFISPVGPCKVVMEFSGKELIRGESDASSFPTGGLRATFEARGYTAWDPASYAFVKDGTLYIPTAFCSYTGEALDSKTPLLRSMDALNTESLRILRLFGDDQTKHVDITVGAEQEYFIIDKKMYERRKDLLYTGRTLFGATAPKGQELEDHYFGPLKTRIAAFMSDLDKELWKMGINAKTKHNEAAPAQHELAPIYDTVNIAVDHNLLTMEFMKKIAERHGLVCLLHEKPYAGVNGSGKHNNWSMSAGGKNLLDPGKTPGENMQFLLILAAIIKAVDDYQELLRVSVAFPGNDHRLGSCEAPPAIVSVFVGEDMRAVIDAIIDGTSYKGAKKAVMDLGIPSVPVFRKDTTDRNRTSPFAFTGNKFEFRMLGSSQNIALPNTVLNTAVAESFRQFADVLENADNFDTALAKLIQDTFKNHKRILFDGNGYSAEWEKEAAARGLANLPTSVDAYKTFMSEKNVALFSSLGVMSETEMRSREEIYFENYAKIINIEALTMVVMASRDYIPAVERYVAQVADSAAKKMVVCPEISCDVERNIITRLSNSLAKTYDDVQKLTREEEIAASIADAKSRAVYYAENVIPVMNELRAAVDEMEILTASDLWPVPTYGDRMFRGGCLFFVGKTSCEKFSPHPFQELSDKKYLNRVVSVRIDGRRERKVRFC
;
A
#
# COMPACT_ATOMS: atom_id res chain seq x y z
N MET A 1 -0.92 -33.26 8.68
CA MET A 1 0.42 -33.08 9.30
C MET A 1 0.49 -31.63 9.71
N ASP A 2 0.43 -31.36 11.02
CA ASP A 2 0.63 -30.02 11.53
C ASP A 2 2.15 -29.74 11.53
N ASN A 3 2.67 -29.29 10.39
CA ASN A 3 4.02 -28.77 10.35
C ASN A 3 4.05 -27.52 11.21
N LYS A 4 4.87 -27.51 12.26
CA LYS A 4 5.06 -26.32 13.06
C LYS A 4 5.60 -25.22 12.15
N ILE A 5 5.08 -24.00 12.27
CA ILE A 5 5.52 -22.84 11.46
C ILE A 5 7.04 -22.70 11.44
N SER A 6 7.68 -22.92 12.59
CA SER A 6 9.14 -22.89 12.74
C SER A 6 9.92 -23.89 11.87
N GLU A 7 9.26 -24.94 11.33
CA GLU A 7 9.92 -25.96 10.50
C GLU A 7 9.98 -25.57 9.02
N PHE A 8 9.11 -24.67 8.57
CA PHE A 8 9.08 -24.25 7.17
C PHE A 8 9.21 -22.73 6.95
N PHE A 9 9.31 -21.94 8.02
CA PHE A 9 9.52 -20.50 7.92
C PHE A 9 10.83 -20.19 7.19
N GLY A 10 10.76 -19.36 6.13
CA GLY A 10 11.91 -19.01 5.31
C GLY A 10 12.47 -20.15 4.45
N CYS A 11 11.76 -21.29 4.31
CA CYS A 11 12.29 -22.46 3.60
C CYS A 11 12.50 -22.23 2.09
N MET A 12 11.96 -21.16 1.53
CA MET A 12 12.12 -20.75 0.13
C MET A 12 13.06 -19.54 -0.02
N VAL A 13 13.86 -19.23 1.01
CA VAL A 13 14.76 -18.07 1.05
C VAL A 13 16.20 -18.57 1.21
N PHE A 14 17.12 -18.01 0.43
CA PHE A 14 18.57 -18.25 0.58
C PHE A 14 19.10 -17.42 1.77
N ASN A 15 18.64 -17.77 2.97
CA ASN A 15 18.89 -17.07 4.22
C ASN A 15 20.25 -17.45 4.85
N ASP A 16 20.54 -16.88 6.04
CA ASP A 16 21.80 -17.10 6.75
C ASP A 16 22.08 -18.58 7.04
N ASP A 17 21.07 -19.36 7.42
CA ASP A 17 21.24 -20.80 7.70
C ASP A 17 21.62 -21.58 6.42
N VAL A 18 20.98 -21.26 5.29
CA VAL A 18 21.30 -21.86 3.98
C VAL A 18 22.70 -21.43 3.53
N MET A 19 23.06 -20.16 3.70
CA MET A 19 24.40 -19.65 3.37
C MET A 19 25.47 -20.36 4.21
N ARG A 20 25.24 -20.54 5.50
CA ARG A 20 26.15 -21.22 6.42
C ARG A 20 26.36 -22.69 6.06
N GLU A 21 25.29 -23.37 5.61
CA GLU A 21 25.33 -24.77 5.18
C GLU A 21 26.08 -24.97 3.84
N ARG A 22 25.85 -24.05 2.89
CA ARG A 22 26.23 -24.22 1.48
C ARG A 22 27.54 -23.55 1.08
N LEU A 23 27.96 -22.51 1.80
CA LEU A 23 29.18 -21.77 1.45
C LEU A 23 30.37 -22.24 2.21
N PRO A 24 31.58 -22.28 1.59
CA PRO A 24 32.82 -22.44 2.32
C PRO A 24 32.93 -21.38 3.44
N ARG A 25 33.46 -21.77 4.59
CA ARG A 25 33.51 -20.96 5.80
C ARG A 25 34.04 -19.53 5.60
N GLU A 26 35.05 -19.35 4.80
CA GLU A 26 35.63 -18.01 4.57
C GLU A 26 34.78 -17.16 3.63
N VAL A 27 34.12 -17.79 2.65
CA VAL A 27 33.13 -17.12 1.77
C VAL A 27 31.91 -16.67 2.58
N TYR A 28 31.38 -17.56 3.43
CA TYR A 28 30.27 -17.22 4.33
C TYR A 28 30.61 -16.01 5.23
N LYS A 29 31.80 -16.03 5.89
CA LYS A 29 32.21 -14.89 6.73
C LYS A 29 32.38 -13.59 5.94
N SER A 30 32.96 -13.66 4.74
CA SER A 30 33.11 -12.49 3.88
C SER A 30 31.74 -11.92 3.50
N LEU A 31 30.79 -12.78 3.07
CA LEU A 31 29.46 -12.38 2.66
C LEU A 31 28.65 -11.80 3.83
N THR A 32 28.63 -12.47 4.99
CA THR A 32 27.91 -11.99 6.17
C THR A 32 28.46 -10.67 6.71
N LYS A 33 29.78 -10.47 6.64
CA LYS A 33 30.40 -9.18 6.95
C LYS A 33 29.95 -8.09 5.98
N THR A 34 29.89 -8.39 4.69
CA THR A 34 29.42 -7.48 3.64
C THR A 34 27.97 -7.05 3.90
N ILE A 35 27.10 -8.02 4.22
CA ILE A 35 25.69 -7.76 4.57
C ILE A 35 25.59 -6.85 5.79
N ALA A 36 26.31 -7.19 6.88
CA ALA A 36 26.23 -6.47 8.15
C ALA A 36 26.71 -5.00 8.08
N ILE A 37 27.54 -4.65 7.12
CA ILE A 37 28.06 -3.28 6.95
C ILE A 37 27.47 -2.56 5.73
N GLY A 38 26.49 -3.17 5.04
CA GLY A 38 25.83 -2.59 3.86
C GLY A 38 26.78 -2.32 2.69
N ARG A 39 27.69 -3.25 2.39
CA ARG A 39 28.67 -3.12 1.29
C ARG A 39 28.34 -4.05 0.14
N THR A 40 29.00 -3.85 -1.01
CA THR A 40 28.88 -4.70 -2.19
C THR A 40 29.57 -6.06 -1.98
N ILE A 41 29.05 -7.10 -2.64
CA ILE A 41 29.69 -8.41 -2.65
C ILE A 41 31.12 -8.31 -3.22
N ASP A 42 32.06 -9.00 -2.58
CA ASP A 42 33.42 -9.12 -3.09
C ASP A 42 33.42 -9.94 -4.41
N PRO A 43 33.89 -9.36 -5.54
CA PRO A 43 33.93 -10.08 -6.82
C PRO A 43 34.65 -11.43 -6.78
N SER A 44 35.61 -11.60 -5.90
CA SER A 44 36.40 -12.85 -5.77
C SER A 44 35.61 -14.05 -5.24
N ILE A 45 34.47 -13.78 -4.52
CA ILE A 45 33.62 -14.84 -3.98
C ILE A 45 32.31 -15.00 -4.77
N ALA A 46 32.02 -14.11 -5.73
CA ALA A 46 30.71 -14.03 -6.38
C ALA A 46 30.35 -15.33 -7.12
N ASP A 47 31.28 -15.98 -7.83
CA ASP A 47 31.03 -17.24 -8.52
C ASP A 47 30.71 -18.38 -7.55
N VAL A 48 31.35 -18.42 -6.38
CA VAL A 48 31.08 -19.44 -5.34
C VAL A 48 29.66 -19.23 -4.78
N VAL A 49 29.31 -18.00 -4.51
CA VAL A 49 27.95 -17.65 -4.01
C VAL A 49 26.89 -17.97 -5.07
N ALA A 50 27.10 -17.57 -6.33
CA ALA A 50 26.19 -17.84 -7.43
C ALA A 50 25.94 -19.33 -7.63
N ASN A 51 26.99 -20.15 -7.66
CA ASN A 51 26.84 -21.59 -7.77
C ASN A 51 26.07 -22.19 -6.60
N ALA A 52 26.34 -21.77 -5.37
CA ALA A 52 25.63 -22.25 -4.19
C ALA A 52 24.13 -21.87 -4.25
N MET A 53 23.81 -20.63 -4.71
CA MET A 53 22.42 -20.20 -4.94
C MET A 53 21.72 -21.05 -5.99
N LYS A 54 22.36 -21.30 -7.14
CA LYS A 54 21.83 -22.12 -8.22
C LYS A 54 21.55 -23.55 -7.75
N ASP A 55 22.52 -24.19 -7.07
CA ASP A 55 22.38 -25.56 -6.61
C ASP A 55 21.23 -25.67 -5.60
N TRP A 56 21.16 -24.76 -4.63
CA TRP A 56 20.06 -24.66 -3.68
C TRP A 56 18.71 -24.42 -4.38
N ALA A 57 18.66 -23.47 -5.32
CA ALA A 57 17.43 -23.14 -6.04
C ALA A 57 16.93 -24.31 -6.90
N THR A 58 17.85 -25.04 -7.53
CA THR A 58 17.56 -26.24 -8.32
C THR A 58 16.97 -27.35 -7.45
N GLU A 59 17.51 -27.56 -6.25
CA GLU A 59 16.96 -28.51 -5.26
C GLU A 59 15.54 -28.10 -4.80
N LYS A 60 15.21 -26.80 -4.82
CA LYS A 60 13.86 -26.26 -4.58
C LYS A 60 12.96 -26.30 -5.83
N GLY A 61 13.45 -26.88 -6.95
CA GLY A 61 12.70 -27.04 -8.19
C GLY A 61 12.81 -25.87 -9.16
N ALA A 62 13.71 -24.91 -8.95
CA ALA A 62 13.91 -23.82 -9.89
C ALA A 62 14.64 -24.29 -11.15
N THR A 63 14.18 -23.82 -12.31
CA THR A 63 14.80 -24.03 -13.63
C THR A 63 15.29 -22.74 -14.25
N HIS A 64 14.84 -21.61 -13.70
CA HIS A 64 15.10 -20.26 -14.18
C HIS A 64 15.57 -19.38 -13.03
N TYR A 65 16.15 -18.23 -13.39
CA TYR A 65 16.42 -17.11 -12.48
C TYR A 65 15.89 -15.81 -13.07
N THR A 66 15.70 -14.80 -12.22
CA THR A 66 15.33 -13.45 -12.63
C THR A 66 15.99 -12.42 -11.74
N HIS A 67 16.46 -11.33 -12.37
CA HIS A 67 16.81 -10.10 -11.65
C HIS A 67 15.51 -9.38 -11.32
N TRP A 68 15.15 -9.40 -10.05
CA TRP A 68 13.90 -8.85 -9.54
C TRP A 68 14.15 -7.44 -9.01
N PHE A 69 13.52 -6.45 -9.60
CA PHE A 69 13.70 -5.05 -9.22
C PHE A 69 12.38 -4.28 -9.19
N GLN A 70 12.42 -3.07 -8.64
CA GLN A 70 11.30 -2.17 -8.40
C GLN A 70 11.32 -1.05 -9.45
N PRO A 71 10.59 -1.16 -10.57
CA PRO A 71 10.59 -0.16 -11.62
C PRO A 71 9.98 1.16 -11.13
N LEU A 72 10.17 2.25 -11.88
CA LEU A 72 9.56 3.56 -11.58
C LEU A 72 8.04 3.56 -11.79
N THR A 73 7.52 2.58 -12.52
CA THR A 73 6.08 2.36 -12.73
C THR A 73 5.73 0.89 -12.51
N GLY A 74 4.53 0.63 -11.98
CA GLY A 74 4.12 -0.73 -11.62
C GLY A 74 4.66 -1.16 -10.26
N VAL A 75 4.65 -2.47 -9.99
CA VAL A 75 4.99 -3.03 -8.67
C VAL A 75 6.39 -3.63 -8.70
N THR A 76 6.60 -4.64 -9.55
CA THR A 76 7.89 -5.33 -9.73
C THR A 76 8.14 -5.61 -11.20
N ALA A 77 9.41 -5.80 -11.56
CA ALA A 77 9.83 -6.18 -12.90
C ALA A 77 10.69 -7.45 -12.86
N GLU A 78 10.46 -8.34 -13.81
CA GLU A 78 11.10 -9.65 -13.91
C GLU A 78 11.30 -10.02 -15.38
N LYS A 79 12.44 -10.70 -15.65
CA LYS A 79 12.72 -11.35 -16.92
C LYS A 79 13.39 -12.69 -16.61
N HIS A 80 12.70 -13.79 -16.93
CA HIS A 80 13.13 -15.12 -16.56
C HIS A 80 14.09 -15.71 -17.58
N ASP A 81 15.32 -16.01 -17.16
CA ASP A 81 16.32 -16.69 -17.96
C ASP A 81 16.55 -18.11 -17.41
N ALA A 82 16.63 -19.11 -18.28
CA ALA A 82 16.91 -20.47 -17.86
C ALA A 82 18.36 -20.67 -17.46
N PHE A 83 18.62 -21.53 -16.48
CA PHE A 83 20.00 -21.91 -16.06
C PHE A 83 20.75 -22.74 -17.11
N ILE A 84 20.49 -22.60 -18.39
CA ILE A 84 21.09 -23.45 -19.40
C ILE A 84 22.16 -22.73 -20.21
N SER A 85 23.35 -23.39 -20.34
CA SER A 85 24.41 -22.99 -21.24
C SER A 85 24.73 -24.13 -22.21
N PRO A 86 24.67 -23.91 -23.54
CA PRO A 86 24.92 -24.98 -24.51
C PRO A 86 26.43 -25.37 -24.52
N VAL A 87 26.68 -26.67 -24.43
CA VAL A 87 28.01 -27.22 -24.50
C VAL A 87 28.25 -28.11 -25.73
N GLY A 88 27.25 -28.18 -26.60
CA GLY A 88 27.31 -28.95 -27.85
C GLY A 88 25.90 -29.20 -28.43
N PRO A 89 25.80 -29.85 -29.57
CA PRO A 89 24.49 -30.18 -30.16
C PRO A 89 23.62 -31.00 -29.22
N CYS A 90 22.43 -30.48 -28.85
CA CYS A 90 21.50 -31.12 -27.92
C CYS A 90 22.07 -31.41 -26.51
N LYS A 91 23.09 -30.66 -26.08
CA LYS A 91 23.70 -30.76 -24.75
C LYS A 91 23.80 -29.41 -24.06
N VAL A 92 23.36 -29.35 -22.82
CA VAL A 92 23.43 -28.17 -21.97
C VAL A 92 24.03 -28.52 -20.61
N VAL A 93 24.64 -27.55 -19.96
CA VAL A 93 24.94 -27.56 -18.54
C VAL A 93 24.06 -26.53 -17.83
N MET A 94 23.82 -26.71 -16.54
CA MET A 94 23.18 -25.69 -15.72
C MET A 94 24.26 -24.77 -15.15
N GLU A 95 24.16 -23.48 -15.50
CA GLU A 95 25.15 -22.46 -15.13
C GLU A 95 24.43 -21.21 -14.60
N PHE A 96 25.04 -20.60 -13.58
CA PHE A 96 24.73 -19.30 -13.07
C PHE A 96 26.01 -18.69 -12.50
N SER A 97 26.50 -17.63 -13.15
CA SER A 97 27.80 -17.05 -12.83
C SER A 97 27.68 -15.90 -11.83
N GLY A 98 28.77 -15.62 -11.12
CA GLY A 98 28.88 -14.46 -10.23
C GLY A 98 28.72 -13.12 -10.95
N LYS A 99 28.93 -13.09 -12.28
CA LYS A 99 28.65 -11.91 -13.10
C LYS A 99 27.19 -11.46 -12.95
N GLU A 100 26.24 -12.40 -12.90
CA GLU A 100 24.82 -12.10 -12.74
C GLU A 100 24.48 -11.45 -11.39
N LEU A 101 25.30 -11.69 -10.36
CA LEU A 101 25.14 -11.04 -9.05
C LEU A 101 25.76 -9.64 -9.02
N ILE A 102 26.90 -9.44 -9.71
CA ILE A 102 27.67 -8.20 -9.67
C ILE A 102 27.15 -7.19 -10.70
N ARG A 103 26.86 -7.65 -11.92
CA ARG A 103 26.47 -6.84 -13.06
C ARG A 103 25.69 -7.67 -14.08
N GLY A 104 24.42 -7.91 -13.79
CA GLY A 104 23.51 -8.46 -14.78
C GLY A 104 23.22 -7.40 -15.86
N GLU A 105 22.99 -7.85 -17.11
CA GLU A 105 22.69 -6.98 -18.22
C GLU A 105 21.21 -7.15 -18.63
N SER A 106 20.34 -6.26 -18.13
CA SER A 106 18.92 -6.27 -18.45
C SER A 106 18.60 -5.28 -19.57
N ASP A 107 17.58 -5.60 -20.37
CA ASP A 107 17.05 -4.67 -21.38
C ASP A 107 16.21 -3.58 -20.70
N ALA A 108 16.65 -2.33 -20.84
CA ALA A 108 15.97 -1.16 -20.30
C ALA A 108 15.02 -0.49 -21.31
N SER A 109 14.93 -0.97 -22.55
CA SER A 109 14.23 -0.28 -23.64
C SER A 109 12.73 -0.12 -23.44
N SER A 110 12.11 -1.03 -22.68
CA SER A 110 10.66 -1.02 -22.42
C SER A 110 10.25 -0.35 -21.13
N PHE A 111 11.20 0.12 -20.30
CA PHE A 111 10.88 0.77 -19.04
C PHE A 111 10.75 2.28 -19.20
N PRO A 112 9.77 2.91 -18.55
CA PRO A 112 9.68 4.36 -18.45
C PRO A 112 10.94 4.93 -17.81
N THR A 113 11.57 5.87 -18.47
CA THR A 113 12.85 6.46 -18.03
C THR A 113 12.78 7.97 -17.84
N GLY A 114 11.63 8.61 -18.17
CA GLY A 114 11.46 10.07 -18.02
C GLY A 114 12.62 10.87 -18.66
N GLY A 115 13.11 10.43 -19.82
CA GLY A 115 14.22 11.07 -20.51
C GLY A 115 15.63 10.72 -20.02
N LEU A 116 15.80 9.87 -19.00
CA LEU A 116 17.12 9.42 -18.53
C LEU A 116 17.89 8.59 -19.57
N ARG A 117 17.20 8.01 -20.52
CA ARG A 117 17.77 7.14 -21.54
C ARG A 117 17.50 7.70 -22.92
N ALA A 118 18.54 7.78 -23.74
CA ALA A 118 18.37 8.09 -25.15
C ALA A 118 17.59 6.97 -25.86
N THR A 119 16.82 7.31 -26.90
CA THR A 119 15.94 6.36 -27.58
C THR A 119 16.67 5.14 -28.15
N PHE A 120 17.96 5.28 -28.51
CA PHE A 120 18.80 4.21 -29.04
C PHE A 120 19.50 3.36 -27.97
N GLU A 121 19.45 3.75 -26.70
CA GLU A 121 20.04 3.01 -25.61
C GLU A 121 19.06 1.94 -25.14
N ALA A 122 19.46 0.67 -25.18
CA ALA A 122 18.62 -0.44 -24.74
C ALA A 122 19.14 -1.12 -23.47
N ARG A 123 20.42 -0.93 -23.13
CA ARG A 123 21.07 -1.66 -22.05
C ARG A 123 20.89 -0.98 -20.70
N GLY A 124 20.54 -1.78 -19.67
CA GLY A 124 20.62 -1.42 -18.27
C GLY A 124 21.44 -2.43 -17.51
N TYR A 125 21.78 -2.10 -16.27
CA TYR A 125 22.57 -2.96 -15.39
C TYR A 125 21.82 -3.24 -14.09
N THR A 126 21.86 -4.50 -13.64
CA THR A 126 21.36 -4.94 -12.35
C THR A 126 22.51 -5.36 -11.46
N ALA A 127 22.40 -5.10 -10.16
CA ALA A 127 23.34 -5.60 -9.16
C ALA A 127 22.55 -6.12 -7.96
N TRP A 128 22.89 -7.32 -7.47
CA TRP A 128 22.27 -7.91 -6.30
C TRP A 128 22.47 -7.01 -5.07
N ASP A 129 21.42 -6.79 -4.31
CA ASP A 129 21.49 -6.25 -2.96
C ASP A 129 21.70 -7.40 -1.96
N PRO A 130 22.93 -7.63 -1.44
CA PRO A 130 23.19 -8.75 -0.54
C PRO A 130 22.42 -8.69 0.77
N ALA A 131 21.92 -7.51 1.16
CA ALA A 131 21.08 -7.33 2.35
C ALA A 131 19.64 -7.80 2.14
N SER A 132 19.22 -8.04 0.88
CA SER A 132 17.95 -8.66 0.51
C SER A 132 18.19 -10.07 -0.02
N TYR A 133 17.71 -11.07 0.72
CA TYR A 133 17.93 -12.46 0.39
C TYR A 133 17.28 -12.87 -0.93
N ALA A 134 17.98 -13.64 -1.75
CA ALA A 134 17.41 -14.32 -2.90
C ALA A 134 16.39 -15.38 -2.44
N PHE A 135 15.36 -15.64 -3.25
CA PHE A 135 14.30 -16.57 -2.90
C PHE A 135 13.79 -17.35 -4.12
N VAL A 136 13.15 -18.49 -3.87
CA VAL A 136 12.53 -19.30 -4.94
C VAL A 136 11.01 -19.16 -4.89
N LYS A 137 10.43 -18.75 -6.02
CA LYS A 137 8.98 -18.64 -6.23
C LYS A 137 8.65 -19.20 -7.63
N ASP A 138 7.61 -20.02 -7.74
CA ASP A 138 7.09 -20.54 -9.01
C ASP A 138 8.15 -21.18 -9.93
N GLY A 139 9.11 -21.91 -9.36
CA GLY A 139 10.16 -22.59 -10.12
C GLY A 139 11.24 -21.67 -10.69
N THR A 140 11.37 -20.47 -10.14
CA THR A 140 12.39 -19.46 -10.51
C THR A 140 13.13 -18.97 -9.27
N LEU A 141 14.41 -18.76 -9.38
CA LEU A 141 15.24 -18.03 -8.41
C LEU A 141 15.11 -16.53 -8.64
N TYR A 142 14.63 -15.81 -7.65
CA TYR A 142 14.48 -14.36 -7.65
C TYR A 142 15.65 -13.71 -6.92
N ILE A 143 16.30 -12.76 -7.56
CA ILE A 143 17.46 -12.04 -7.05
C ILE A 143 17.07 -10.57 -6.89
N PRO A 144 16.87 -10.07 -5.65
CA PRO A 144 16.55 -8.66 -5.42
C PRO A 144 17.71 -7.77 -5.86
N THR A 145 17.48 -6.88 -6.83
CA THR A 145 18.53 -6.07 -7.44
C THR A 145 18.19 -4.58 -7.45
N ALA A 146 19.25 -3.77 -7.40
CA ALA A 146 19.22 -2.41 -7.91
C ALA A 146 19.28 -2.42 -9.44
N PHE A 147 18.69 -1.42 -10.09
CA PHE A 147 18.66 -1.29 -11.55
C PHE A 147 19.02 0.12 -11.99
N CYS A 148 20.00 0.25 -12.87
CA CYS A 148 20.46 1.53 -13.39
C CYS A 148 20.54 1.52 -14.94
N SER A 149 20.54 2.73 -15.51
CA SER A 149 20.77 2.98 -16.92
C SER A 149 22.20 2.62 -17.34
N TYR A 150 22.46 2.64 -18.62
CA TYR A 150 23.81 2.50 -19.18
C TYR A 150 24.77 3.58 -18.66
N THR A 151 24.29 4.75 -18.35
CA THR A 151 25.02 5.92 -17.83
C THR A 151 25.13 5.95 -16.32
N GLY A 152 24.42 5.06 -15.60
CA GLY A 152 24.53 4.85 -14.16
C GLY A 152 23.44 5.48 -13.30
N GLU A 153 22.47 6.20 -13.91
CA GLU A 153 21.33 6.75 -13.17
C GLU A 153 20.37 5.64 -12.73
N ALA A 154 19.82 5.77 -11.52
CA ALA A 154 18.86 4.83 -10.97
C ALA A 154 17.54 4.85 -11.76
N LEU A 155 17.17 3.69 -12.30
CA LEU A 155 15.90 3.44 -13.01
C LEU A 155 14.88 2.70 -12.15
N ASP A 156 15.15 2.57 -10.86
CA ASP A 156 14.34 1.86 -9.89
C ASP A 156 14.03 2.68 -8.65
N SER A 157 13.21 2.13 -7.76
CA SER A 157 12.89 2.73 -6.46
C SER A 157 13.82 2.26 -5.35
N LYS A 158 14.49 1.11 -5.51
CA LYS A 158 15.36 0.51 -4.48
C LYS A 158 16.69 1.26 -4.33
N THR A 159 17.28 1.72 -5.42
CA THR A 159 18.57 2.44 -5.37
C THR A 159 18.51 3.71 -4.53
N PRO A 160 17.55 4.64 -4.73
CA PRO A 160 17.41 5.80 -3.85
C PRO A 160 17.10 5.41 -2.40
N LEU A 161 16.34 4.34 -2.18
CA LEU A 161 16.04 3.84 -0.84
C LEU A 161 17.33 3.43 -0.11
N LEU A 162 18.18 2.60 -0.72
CA LEU A 162 19.44 2.15 -0.14
C LEU A 162 20.38 3.33 0.12
N ARG A 163 20.48 4.28 -0.81
CA ARG A 163 21.25 5.52 -0.62
C ARG A 163 20.74 6.35 0.56
N SER A 164 19.41 6.44 0.74
CA SER A 164 18.81 7.16 1.87
C SER A 164 19.07 6.49 3.21
N MET A 165 19.10 5.15 3.23
CA MET A 165 19.45 4.38 4.43
C MET A 165 20.91 4.62 4.83
N ASP A 166 21.84 4.62 3.87
CA ASP A 166 23.26 4.89 4.12
C ASP A 166 23.49 6.35 4.60
N ALA A 167 22.80 7.31 3.99
CA ALA A 167 22.85 8.71 4.43
C ALA A 167 22.36 8.87 5.88
N LEU A 168 21.20 8.28 6.21
CA LEU A 168 20.66 8.34 7.57
C LEU A 168 21.54 7.59 8.57
N ASN A 169 22.06 6.42 8.21
CA ASN A 169 23.03 5.69 9.03
C ASN A 169 24.27 6.54 9.32
N THR A 170 24.85 7.17 8.31
CA THR A 170 26.06 8.02 8.44
C THR A 170 25.83 9.17 9.42
N GLU A 171 24.75 9.92 9.27
CA GLU A 171 24.47 11.06 10.12
C GLU A 171 24.02 10.65 11.52
N SER A 172 23.31 9.49 11.66
CA SER A 172 22.97 8.91 12.96
C SER A 172 24.20 8.53 13.77
N LEU A 173 25.21 7.97 13.13
CA LEU A 173 26.48 7.60 13.78
C LEU A 173 27.24 8.84 14.27
N ARG A 174 27.15 9.99 13.56
CA ARG A 174 27.71 11.26 14.05
C ARG A 174 27.01 11.70 15.34
N ILE A 175 25.67 11.66 15.36
CA ILE A 175 24.88 11.97 16.56
C ILE A 175 25.23 11.04 17.73
N LEU A 176 25.28 9.72 17.50
CA LEU A 176 25.56 8.75 18.57
C LEU A 176 26.94 8.96 19.20
N ARG A 177 27.96 9.29 18.40
CA ARG A 177 29.31 9.60 18.89
C ARG A 177 29.34 10.82 19.80
N LEU A 178 28.51 11.84 19.54
CA LEU A 178 28.38 13.00 20.40
C LEU A 178 27.84 12.67 21.80
N PHE A 179 27.07 11.55 21.90
CA PHE A 179 26.63 10.99 23.20
C PHE A 179 27.56 9.91 23.74
N GLY A 180 28.78 9.74 23.15
CA GLY A 180 29.82 8.83 23.66
C GLY A 180 29.66 7.38 23.17
N ASP A 181 28.80 7.09 22.18
CA ASP A 181 28.69 5.76 21.59
C ASP A 181 29.62 5.62 20.37
N ASP A 182 30.87 5.23 20.63
CA ASP A 182 31.87 4.91 19.59
C ASP A 182 31.83 3.45 19.15
N GLN A 183 31.03 2.61 19.79
CA GLN A 183 30.99 1.17 19.54
C GLN A 183 29.98 0.80 18.46
N THR A 184 28.89 1.49 18.37
CA THR A 184 27.89 1.28 17.31
C THR A 184 28.50 1.53 15.93
N LYS A 185 28.38 0.56 15.04
CA LYS A 185 28.92 0.60 13.66
C LYS A 185 27.86 0.78 12.59
N HIS A 186 26.62 0.52 12.94
CA HIS A 186 25.47 0.62 12.05
C HIS A 186 24.21 0.97 12.82
N VAL A 187 23.36 1.80 12.20
CA VAL A 187 22.01 2.13 12.69
C VAL A 187 21.01 1.52 11.72
N ASP A 188 20.20 0.61 12.21
CA ASP A 188 19.14 -0.04 11.44
C ASP A 188 17.93 0.88 11.37
N ILE A 189 17.47 1.17 10.16
CA ILE A 189 16.20 1.83 9.92
C ILE A 189 15.18 0.74 9.65
N THR A 190 14.08 0.75 10.40
CA THR A 190 13.09 -0.32 10.37
C THR A 190 11.71 0.21 9.99
N VAL A 191 10.93 -0.64 9.30
CA VAL A 191 9.54 -0.34 8.97
C VAL A 191 8.67 -1.58 9.02
N GLY A 192 7.42 -1.40 9.48
CA GLY A 192 6.34 -2.37 9.35
C GLY A 192 5.17 -1.72 8.62
N ALA A 193 4.81 -2.24 7.47
CA ALA A 193 3.72 -1.72 6.66
C ALA A 193 2.44 -2.55 6.88
N GLU A 194 1.42 -1.94 7.46
CA GLU A 194 0.08 -2.54 7.66
C GLU A 194 -0.68 -2.49 6.34
N GLN A 195 -0.87 -3.62 5.67
CA GLN A 195 -1.48 -3.68 4.35
C GLN A 195 -2.99 -3.87 4.44
N GLU A 196 -3.74 -2.84 4.13
CA GLU A 196 -5.19 -2.93 3.93
C GLU A 196 -5.53 -3.34 2.49
N TYR A 197 -6.66 -4.02 2.31
CA TYR A 197 -7.10 -4.51 1.00
C TYR A 197 -8.59 -4.90 1.01
N PHE A 198 -9.22 -4.95 -0.18
CA PHE A 198 -10.57 -5.48 -0.35
C PHE A 198 -10.56 -6.84 -1.01
N ILE A 199 -11.49 -7.71 -0.60
CA ILE A 199 -11.71 -9.03 -1.21
C ILE A 199 -13.12 -9.14 -1.76
N ILE A 200 -13.23 -9.43 -3.05
CA ILE A 200 -14.50 -9.61 -3.73
C ILE A 200 -14.59 -10.96 -4.46
N ASP A 201 -15.80 -11.39 -4.76
CA ASP A 201 -16.03 -12.62 -5.55
C ASP A 201 -15.56 -12.42 -7.01
N LYS A 202 -14.80 -13.38 -7.55
CA LYS A 202 -14.25 -13.32 -8.92
C LYS A 202 -15.33 -13.16 -9.98
N LYS A 203 -16.49 -13.84 -9.84
CA LYS A 203 -17.58 -13.72 -10.81
C LYS A 203 -18.22 -12.32 -10.83
N MET A 204 -18.22 -11.62 -9.68
CA MET A 204 -18.71 -10.25 -9.63
C MET A 204 -17.69 -9.28 -10.23
N TYR A 205 -16.40 -9.52 -10.01
CA TYR A 205 -15.31 -8.76 -10.59
C TYR A 205 -15.31 -8.83 -12.13
N GLU A 206 -15.39 -10.04 -12.70
CA GLU A 206 -15.35 -10.28 -14.15
C GLU A 206 -16.49 -9.61 -14.93
N ARG A 207 -17.57 -9.25 -14.25
CA ARG A 207 -18.73 -8.56 -14.84
C ARG A 207 -18.60 -7.04 -14.87
N ARG A 208 -17.47 -6.47 -14.41
CA ARG A 208 -17.27 -5.02 -14.30
C ARG A 208 -15.98 -4.58 -14.98
N LYS A 209 -16.12 -3.87 -16.09
CA LYS A 209 -14.99 -3.35 -16.87
C LYS A 209 -14.15 -2.35 -16.07
N ASP A 210 -14.78 -1.51 -15.25
CA ASP A 210 -14.08 -0.56 -14.39
C ASP A 210 -13.13 -1.27 -13.39
N LEU A 211 -13.57 -2.34 -12.73
CA LEU A 211 -12.71 -3.13 -11.86
C LEU A 211 -11.57 -3.81 -12.62
N LEU A 212 -11.87 -4.35 -13.83
CA LEU A 212 -10.87 -5.02 -14.67
C LEU A 212 -9.75 -4.09 -15.14
N TYR A 213 -10.10 -2.85 -15.53
CA TYR A 213 -9.14 -1.92 -16.14
C TYR A 213 -8.53 -0.94 -15.14
N THR A 214 -9.26 -0.56 -14.08
CA THR A 214 -8.83 0.51 -13.16
C THR A 214 -8.67 0.06 -11.71
N GLY A 215 -9.16 -1.13 -11.36
CA GLY A 215 -9.13 -1.63 -9.97
C GLY A 215 -10.15 -0.97 -9.04
N ARG A 216 -10.94 0.00 -9.50
CA ARG A 216 -11.99 0.69 -8.74
C ARG A 216 -13.30 0.78 -9.49
N THR A 217 -14.39 1.05 -8.78
CA THR A 217 -15.68 1.31 -9.38
C THR A 217 -15.77 2.76 -9.83
N LEU A 218 -16.01 2.97 -11.11
CA LEU A 218 -16.23 4.30 -11.70
C LEU A 218 -17.69 4.75 -11.56
N PHE A 219 -18.60 3.79 -11.41
CA PHE A 219 -20.03 3.96 -11.22
C PHE A 219 -20.53 3.09 -10.08
N GLY A 220 -21.60 3.50 -9.41
CA GLY A 220 -22.29 2.71 -8.41
C GLY A 220 -23.01 3.56 -7.38
N ALA A 221 -24.33 3.38 -7.31
CA ALA A 221 -25.17 3.97 -6.27
C ALA A 221 -24.81 3.38 -4.90
N THR A 222 -25.01 4.20 -3.85
CA THR A 222 -24.76 3.78 -2.47
C THR A 222 -25.67 2.60 -2.09
N ALA A 223 -25.09 1.56 -1.50
CA ALA A 223 -25.85 0.43 -0.98
C ALA A 223 -26.71 0.85 0.22
N PRO A 224 -27.86 0.18 0.46
CA PRO A 224 -28.71 0.46 1.63
C PRO A 224 -28.01 0.23 2.99
N LYS A 225 -26.97 -0.59 3.01
CA LYS A 225 -26.08 -0.80 4.14
C LYS A 225 -24.64 -0.61 3.66
N GLY A 226 -23.89 0.22 4.37
CA GLY A 226 -22.43 0.37 4.26
C GLY A 226 -21.73 -0.11 5.53
N GLN A 227 -21.09 0.80 6.24
CA GLN A 227 -20.34 0.56 7.47
C GLN A 227 -20.98 1.18 8.73
N GLU A 228 -22.22 1.65 8.65
CA GLU A 228 -22.91 2.47 9.66
C GLU A 228 -23.04 1.78 11.01
N LEU A 229 -23.08 0.46 11.04
CA LEU A 229 -23.22 -0.33 12.26
C LEU A 229 -21.87 -0.73 12.88
N GLU A 230 -20.77 -0.45 12.20
CA GLU A 230 -19.39 -0.84 12.61
C GLU A 230 -19.24 -2.36 12.89
N ASP A 231 -20.16 -3.17 12.33
CA ASP A 231 -20.30 -4.59 12.61
C ASP A 231 -19.33 -5.48 11.81
N HIS A 232 -18.55 -4.90 10.89
CA HIS A 232 -17.55 -5.62 10.12
C HIS A 232 -16.21 -5.69 10.85
N TYR A 233 -15.70 -4.59 11.38
CA TYR A 233 -14.39 -4.51 12.03
C TYR A 233 -14.23 -5.53 13.18
N PHE A 234 -15.19 -5.60 14.08
CA PHE A 234 -15.20 -6.55 15.19
C PHE A 234 -15.88 -7.89 14.86
N GLY A 235 -16.33 -8.07 13.62
CA GLY A 235 -17.01 -9.29 13.18
C GLY A 235 -16.06 -10.47 13.00
N PRO A 236 -16.58 -11.72 13.05
CA PRO A 236 -15.76 -12.89 12.76
C PRO A 236 -15.37 -12.93 11.27
N LEU A 237 -14.19 -13.48 10.98
CA LEU A 237 -13.77 -13.74 9.61
C LEU A 237 -14.72 -14.75 8.95
N LYS A 238 -15.27 -14.40 7.79
CA LYS A 238 -16.11 -15.31 7.00
C LYS A 238 -15.28 -16.52 6.55
N THR A 239 -15.84 -17.70 6.55
CA THR A 239 -15.13 -18.98 6.31
C THR A 239 -14.25 -18.97 5.05
N ARG A 240 -14.78 -18.48 3.92
CA ARG A 240 -14.03 -18.40 2.66
C ARG A 240 -12.84 -17.43 2.74
N ILE A 241 -13.03 -16.32 3.43
CA ILE A 241 -11.98 -15.33 3.67
C ILE A 241 -10.92 -15.88 4.63
N ALA A 242 -11.32 -16.54 5.69
CA ALA A 242 -10.41 -17.20 6.64
C ALA A 242 -9.54 -18.27 5.95
N ALA A 243 -10.10 -19.05 5.02
CA ALA A 243 -9.36 -20.02 4.22
C ALA A 243 -8.31 -19.34 3.32
N PHE A 244 -8.70 -18.26 2.59
CA PHE A 244 -7.77 -17.43 1.82
C PHE A 244 -6.64 -16.88 2.68
N MET A 245 -6.96 -16.25 3.81
CA MET A 245 -5.97 -15.68 4.71
C MET A 245 -5.02 -16.72 5.30
N SER A 246 -5.53 -17.94 5.58
CA SER A 246 -4.69 -19.05 6.09
C SER A 246 -3.69 -19.53 5.05
N ASP A 247 -4.08 -19.60 3.78
CA ASP A 247 -3.17 -20.03 2.72
C ASP A 247 -2.18 -18.91 2.37
N LEU A 248 -2.62 -17.64 2.43
CA LEU A 248 -1.74 -16.50 2.29
C LEU A 248 -0.64 -16.50 3.35
N ASP A 249 -0.99 -16.66 4.63
CA ASP A 249 0.00 -16.74 5.72
C ASP A 249 1.06 -17.80 5.45
N LYS A 250 0.67 -19.00 5.02
CA LYS A 250 1.61 -20.10 4.75
C LYS A 250 2.60 -19.76 3.64
N GLU A 251 2.13 -19.14 2.55
CA GLU A 251 3.01 -18.75 1.45
C GLU A 251 3.95 -17.62 1.88
N LEU A 252 3.46 -16.63 2.63
CA LEU A 252 4.29 -15.56 3.16
C LEU A 252 5.35 -16.08 4.15
N TRP A 253 4.99 -16.99 5.05
CA TRP A 253 5.95 -17.61 5.99
C TRP A 253 7.03 -18.40 5.28
N LYS A 254 6.73 -19.12 4.18
CA LYS A 254 7.74 -19.78 3.36
C LYS A 254 8.78 -18.81 2.79
N MET A 255 8.36 -17.57 2.50
CA MET A 255 9.21 -16.48 2.02
C MET A 255 9.92 -15.72 3.16
N GLY A 256 9.81 -16.17 4.42
CA GLY A 256 10.40 -15.49 5.56
C GLY A 256 9.69 -14.18 5.95
N ILE A 257 8.51 -13.92 5.40
CA ILE A 257 7.72 -12.72 5.71
C ILE A 257 7.00 -12.92 7.03
N ASN A 258 7.25 -12.03 7.98
CA ASN A 258 6.71 -12.07 9.35
C ASN A 258 5.23 -11.63 9.41
N ALA A 259 4.35 -12.16 8.56
CA ALA A 259 2.91 -11.92 8.61
C ALA A 259 2.35 -12.41 9.95
N LYS A 260 1.82 -11.50 10.78
CA LYS A 260 1.43 -11.80 12.16
C LYS A 260 -0.04 -11.57 12.43
N THR A 261 -0.58 -10.44 12.03
CA THR A 261 -1.94 -10.03 12.37
C THR A 261 -2.79 -9.95 11.11
N LYS A 262 -4.01 -10.45 11.20
CA LYS A 262 -5.03 -10.35 10.16
C LYS A 262 -6.40 -10.15 10.79
N HIS A 263 -7.16 -9.23 10.26
CA HIS A 263 -8.52 -8.94 10.74
C HIS A 263 -9.37 -8.28 9.64
N ASN A 264 -10.66 -8.06 9.95
CA ASN A 264 -11.51 -7.22 9.13
C ASN A 264 -11.24 -5.75 9.40
N GLU A 265 -11.40 -4.92 8.37
CA GLU A 265 -11.41 -3.47 8.45
C GLU A 265 -12.82 -2.90 8.49
N ALA A 266 -12.93 -1.55 8.61
CA ALA A 266 -14.20 -0.88 8.85
C ALA A 266 -15.18 -1.03 7.67
N ALA A 267 -14.72 -0.94 6.43
CA ALA A 267 -15.60 -1.09 5.28
C ALA A 267 -15.96 -2.57 5.02
N PRO A 268 -17.19 -2.86 4.56
CA PRO A 268 -17.56 -4.21 4.16
C PRO A 268 -16.62 -4.77 3.08
N ALA A 269 -16.19 -6.01 3.25
CA ALA A 269 -15.21 -6.72 2.41
C ALA A 269 -13.77 -6.17 2.46
N GLN A 270 -13.47 -5.27 3.40
CA GLN A 270 -12.13 -4.76 3.66
C GLN A 270 -11.45 -5.56 4.78
N HIS A 271 -10.14 -5.76 4.64
CA HIS A 271 -9.32 -6.56 5.56
C HIS A 271 -7.93 -5.93 5.66
N GLU A 272 -7.19 -6.31 6.71
CA GLU A 272 -5.81 -5.89 6.92
C GLU A 272 -4.91 -7.09 7.23
N LEU A 273 -3.65 -6.98 6.79
CA LEU A 273 -2.54 -7.84 7.19
C LEU A 273 -1.42 -6.94 7.71
N ALA A 274 -1.01 -7.18 8.97
CA ALA A 274 0.10 -6.47 9.58
C ALA A 274 1.27 -7.42 9.85
N PRO A 275 2.46 -7.17 9.26
CA PRO A 275 3.68 -7.91 9.56
C PRO A 275 4.38 -7.36 10.80
N ILE A 276 5.30 -8.14 11.37
CA ILE A 276 6.34 -7.59 12.24
C ILE A 276 7.30 -6.79 11.34
N TYR A 277 7.81 -5.67 11.86
CA TYR A 277 8.77 -4.82 11.16
C TYR A 277 10.08 -5.55 10.82
N ASP A 278 10.75 -5.03 9.80
CA ASP A 278 12.10 -5.45 9.38
C ASP A 278 12.91 -4.22 8.96
N THR A 279 14.17 -4.38 8.57
CA THR A 279 14.94 -3.31 7.92
C THR A 279 14.21 -2.82 6.68
N VAL A 280 14.30 -1.52 6.41
CA VAL A 280 13.44 -0.87 5.41
C VAL A 280 13.53 -1.53 4.03
N ASN A 281 14.74 -1.90 3.56
CA ASN A 281 14.91 -2.56 2.26
C ASN A 281 14.22 -3.92 2.18
N ILE A 282 14.35 -4.74 3.24
CA ILE A 282 13.68 -6.04 3.34
C ILE A 282 12.16 -5.85 3.46
N ALA A 283 11.72 -4.93 4.30
CA ALA A 283 10.28 -4.66 4.49
C ALA A 283 9.61 -4.18 3.20
N VAL A 284 10.29 -3.39 2.37
CA VAL A 284 9.80 -2.97 1.05
C VAL A 284 9.66 -4.17 0.13
N ASP A 285 10.69 -5.00 0.00
CA ASP A 285 10.64 -6.22 -0.82
C ASP A 285 9.54 -7.17 -0.33
N HIS A 286 9.41 -7.38 0.98
CA HIS A 286 8.36 -8.19 1.59
C HIS A 286 6.95 -7.65 1.33
N ASN A 287 6.76 -6.31 1.36
CA ASN A 287 5.46 -5.72 1.05
C ASN A 287 5.07 -5.95 -0.42
N LEU A 288 6.00 -5.81 -1.35
CA LEU A 288 5.75 -6.07 -2.78
C LEU A 288 5.37 -7.54 -3.03
N LEU A 289 6.08 -8.47 -2.41
CA LEU A 289 5.73 -9.90 -2.45
C LEU A 289 4.38 -10.17 -1.81
N THR A 290 4.08 -9.53 -0.69
CA THR A 290 2.77 -9.65 -0.03
C THR A 290 1.63 -9.22 -0.96
N MET A 291 1.78 -8.09 -1.65
CA MET A 291 0.80 -7.59 -2.62
C MET A 291 0.59 -8.57 -3.79
N GLU A 292 1.66 -9.17 -4.27
CA GLU A 292 1.59 -10.19 -5.34
C GLU A 292 0.88 -11.46 -4.84
N PHE A 293 1.30 -11.99 -3.68
CA PHE A 293 0.69 -13.20 -3.10
C PHE A 293 -0.78 -12.99 -2.75
N MET A 294 -1.18 -11.82 -2.26
CA MET A 294 -2.59 -11.49 -2.01
C MET A 294 -3.45 -11.69 -3.25
N LYS A 295 -3.01 -11.17 -4.40
CA LYS A 295 -3.74 -11.33 -5.68
C LYS A 295 -3.78 -12.80 -6.12
N LYS A 296 -2.63 -13.46 -6.09
CA LYS A 296 -2.47 -14.84 -6.57
C LYS A 296 -3.23 -15.87 -5.72
N ILE A 297 -3.16 -15.73 -4.40
CA ILE A 297 -3.87 -16.65 -3.50
C ILE A 297 -5.37 -16.38 -3.52
N ALA A 298 -5.82 -15.11 -3.60
CA ALA A 298 -7.24 -14.80 -3.76
C ALA A 298 -7.83 -15.52 -4.98
N GLU A 299 -7.12 -15.55 -6.10
CA GLU A 299 -7.57 -16.22 -7.32
C GLU A 299 -7.77 -17.73 -7.12
N ARG A 300 -6.90 -18.42 -6.37
CA ARG A 300 -7.05 -19.85 -6.01
C ARG A 300 -8.35 -20.13 -5.25
N HIS A 301 -8.85 -19.14 -4.50
CA HIS A 301 -10.10 -19.22 -3.75
C HIS A 301 -11.32 -18.70 -4.52
N GLY A 302 -11.19 -18.40 -5.82
CA GLY A 302 -12.25 -17.79 -6.63
C GLY A 302 -12.62 -16.38 -6.15
N LEU A 303 -11.65 -15.69 -5.57
CA LEU A 303 -11.72 -14.32 -5.07
C LEU A 303 -10.78 -13.42 -5.89
N VAL A 304 -10.95 -12.11 -5.73
CA VAL A 304 -10.02 -11.10 -6.25
C VAL A 304 -9.67 -10.15 -5.13
N CYS A 305 -8.37 -9.89 -4.97
CA CYS A 305 -7.85 -8.89 -4.05
C CYS A 305 -7.71 -7.55 -4.78
N LEU A 306 -8.42 -6.53 -4.31
CA LEU A 306 -8.31 -5.16 -4.78
C LEU A 306 -7.39 -4.39 -3.84
N LEU A 307 -6.30 -3.89 -4.40
CA LEU A 307 -5.32 -3.04 -3.70
C LEU A 307 -5.49 -1.56 -4.03
N HIS A 308 -6.50 -1.19 -4.82
CA HIS A 308 -6.80 0.21 -5.07
C HIS A 308 -7.20 0.92 -3.77
N GLU A 309 -6.79 2.17 -3.60
CA GLU A 309 -7.01 2.97 -2.39
C GLU A 309 -8.50 3.23 -2.09
N LYS A 310 -9.33 3.33 -3.12
CA LYS A 310 -10.76 3.62 -2.99
C LYS A 310 -11.59 2.83 -4.01
N PRO A 311 -11.75 1.50 -3.82
CA PRO A 311 -12.53 0.69 -4.75
C PRO A 311 -14.02 1.06 -4.76
N TYR A 312 -14.53 1.59 -3.66
CA TYR A 312 -15.92 1.99 -3.46
C TYR A 312 -16.01 3.41 -2.89
N ALA A 313 -16.88 4.25 -3.46
CA ALA A 313 -17.20 5.55 -2.87
C ALA A 313 -18.08 5.38 -1.62
N GLY A 314 -18.00 6.34 -0.70
CA GLY A 314 -18.87 6.41 0.49
C GLY A 314 -18.51 5.49 1.65
N VAL A 315 -17.49 4.64 1.53
CA VAL A 315 -16.97 3.81 2.61
C VAL A 315 -15.46 4.02 2.78
N ASN A 316 -14.82 3.46 3.82
CA ASN A 316 -13.38 3.55 4.02
C ASN A 316 -12.61 3.10 2.78
N GLY A 317 -11.49 3.74 2.54
CA GLY A 317 -10.48 3.32 1.56
C GLY A 317 -9.37 2.51 2.23
N SER A 318 -8.47 1.95 1.44
CA SER A 318 -7.34 1.16 1.90
C SER A 318 -6.03 1.91 1.81
N GLY A 319 -5.25 1.86 2.88
CA GLY A 319 -3.89 2.40 2.97
C GLY A 319 -2.86 1.35 3.35
N LYS A 320 -1.66 1.85 3.68
CA LYS A 320 -0.61 1.10 4.38
C LYS A 320 0.01 2.01 5.43
N HIS A 321 -0.31 1.77 6.69
CA HIS A 321 0.31 2.54 7.74
C HIS A 321 1.77 2.12 7.89
N ASN A 322 2.67 3.07 7.69
CA ASN A 322 4.11 2.83 7.65
C ASN A 322 4.71 3.12 9.01
N ASN A 323 4.89 2.07 9.81
CA ASN A 323 5.46 2.14 11.16
C ASN A 323 6.98 2.21 11.09
N TRP A 324 7.54 3.42 11.12
CA TRP A 324 8.96 3.71 10.95
C TRP A 324 9.68 3.93 12.28
N SER A 325 10.88 3.36 12.43
CA SER A 325 11.72 3.53 13.62
C SER A 325 13.21 3.37 13.27
N MET A 326 14.07 3.62 14.26
CA MET A 326 15.52 3.48 14.16
C MET A 326 16.06 2.71 15.36
N SER A 327 17.07 1.86 15.16
CA SER A 327 17.73 1.15 16.23
C SER A 327 19.25 1.09 16.07
N ALA A 328 19.96 1.07 17.20
CA ALA A 328 21.40 0.95 17.28
C ALA A 328 21.77 -0.15 18.25
N GLY A 329 22.52 -1.16 17.81
CA GLY A 329 22.92 -2.29 18.68
C GLY A 329 21.73 -2.98 19.37
N GLY A 330 20.58 -3.07 18.70
CA GLY A 330 19.35 -3.67 19.22
C GLY A 330 18.53 -2.76 20.17
N LYS A 331 18.98 -1.52 20.41
CA LYS A 331 18.21 -0.52 21.19
C LYS A 331 17.45 0.40 20.25
N ASN A 332 16.14 0.55 20.51
CA ASN A 332 15.33 1.51 19.78
C ASN A 332 15.70 2.95 20.16
N LEU A 333 16.08 3.77 19.19
CA LEU A 333 16.47 5.17 19.41
C LEU A 333 15.27 6.10 19.65
N LEU A 334 14.06 5.65 19.36
CA LEU A 334 12.80 6.34 19.60
C LEU A 334 12.11 5.88 20.91
N ASP A 335 12.78 5.07 21.74
CA ASP A 335 12.29 4.74 23.08
C ASP A 335 12.54 5.93 24.02
N PRO A 336 11.47 6.60 24.50
CA PRO A 336 11.61 7.74 25.41
C PRO A 336 12.15 7.36 26.78
N GLY A 337 12.11 6.07 27.13
CA GLY A 337 12.50 5.58 28.46
C GLY A 337 11.48 5.92 29.55
N LYS A 338 11.93 5.84 30.82
CA LYS A 338 11.05 6.07 31.97
C LYS A 338 10.80 7.55 32.25
N THR A 339 11.75 8.40 31.89
CA THR A 339 11.74 9.87 32.12
C THR A 339 12.03 10.57 30.78
N PRO A 340 11.03 10.70 29.88
CA PRO A 340 11.23 11.26 28.55
C PRO A 340 11.86 12.65 28.55
N GLY A 341 11.49 13.52 29.49
CA GLY A 341 11.99 14.89 29.60
C GLY A 341 13.46 15.00 30.04
N GLU A 342 14.08 13.91 30.50
CA GLU A 342 15.49 13.85 30.89
C GLU A 342 16.37 13.12 29.89
N ASN A 343 15.76 12.42 28.91
CA ASN A 343 16.49 11.67 27.89
C ASN A 343 16.88 12.60 26.73
N MET A 344 18.00 13.31 26.88
CA MET A 344 18.46 14.31 25.93
C MET A 344 18.74 13.74 24.53
N GLN A 345 19.22 12.49 24.43
CA GLN A 345 19.44 11.83 23.14
C GLN A 345 18.10 11.59 22.42
N PHE A 346 17.11 11.06 23.12
CA PHE A 346 15.78 10.87 22.58
C PHE A 346 15.14 12.20 22.16
N LEU A 347 15.24 13.24 23.02
CA LEU A 347 14.69 14.57 22.71
C LEU A 347 15.34 15.21 21.50
N LEU A 348 16.65 15.05 21.30
CA LEU A 348 17.34 15.52 20.11
C LEU A 348 16.85 14.81 18.87
N ILE A 349 16.71 13.47 18.90
CA ILE A 349 16.21 12.66 17.80
C ILE A 349 14.77 13.04 17.47
N LEU A 350 13.91 13.18 18.48
CA LEU A 350 12.52 13.62 18.32
C LEU A 350 12.43 15.00 17.67
N ALA A 351 13.25 15.96 18.15
CA ALA A 351 13.30 17.30 17.59
C ALA A 351 13.75 17.30 16.12
N ALA A 352 14.72 16.46 15.76
CA ALA A 352 15.20 16.31 14.39
C ALA A 352 14.12 15.77 13.47
N ILE A 353 13.33 14.78 13.92
CA ILE A 353 12.24 14.19 13.14
C ILE A 353 11.11 15.22 12.95
N ILE A 354 10.71 15.93 14.00
CA ILE A 354 9.69 16.99 13.92
C ILE A 354 10.14 18.09 12.93
N LYS A 355 11.41 18.52 13.02
CA LYS A 355 12.00 19.47 12.08
C LYS A 355 11.97 18.91 10.64
N ALA A 356 12.38 17.68 10.42
CA ALA A 356 12.40 17.04 9.12
C ALA A 356 11.00 17.01 8.47
N VAL A 357 9.97 16.64 9.25
CA VAL A 357 8.59 16.61 8.76
C VAL A 357 8.07 18.01 8.46
N ASP A 358 8.38 19.01 9.29
CA ASP A 358 7.95 20.39 9.06
C ASP A 358 8.65 21.01 7.86
N ASP A 359 9.95 20.84 7.75
CA ASP A 359 10.74 21.38 6.65
C ASP A 359 10.39 20.77 5.29
N TYR A 360 10.03 19.49 5.25
CA TYR A 360 9.80 18.73 4.02
C TYR A 360 8.37 18.17 3.90
N GLN A 361 7.38 18.85 4.49
CA GLN A 361 5.98 18.42 4.49
C GLN A 361 5.43 18.25 3.06
N GLU A 362 5.75 19.15 2.13
CA GLU A 362 5.32 19.04 0.74
C GLU A 362 5.94 17.80 0.07
N LEU A 363 7.23 17.54 0.32
CA LEU A 363 7.93 16.38 -0.24
C LEU A 363 7.38 15.06 0.34
N LEU A 364 7.02 15.03 1.62
CA LEU A 364 6.31 13.90 2.23
C LEU A 364 4.95 13.69 1.56
N ARG A 365 4.20 14.76 1.24
CA ARG A 365 2.94 14.66 0.49
C ARG A 365 3.17 14.15 -0.94
N VAL A 366 4.25 14.58 -1.63
CA VAL A 366 4.66 14.04 -2.94
C VAL A 366 4.88 12.53 -2.85
N SER A 367 5.54 12.07 -1.79
CA SER A 367 5.92 10.66 -1.65
C SER A 367 4.73 9.68 -1.59
N VAL A 368 3.55 10.20 -1.27
CA VAL A 368 2.30 9.44 -1.18
C VAL A 368 1.27 9.89 -2.23
N ALA A 369 1.69 10.73 -3.18
CA ALA A 369 0.85 11.22 -4.25
C ALA A 369 0.60 10.13 -5.31
N PHE A 370 -0.67 9.84 -5.55
CA PHE A 370 -1.13 8.88 -6.54
C PHE A 370 -2.62 9.13 -6.82
N PRO A 371 -3.11 9.02 -8.07
CA PRO A 371 -4.51 9.31 -8.38
C PRO A 371 -5.51 8.55 -7.50
N GLY A 372 -5.25 7.26 -7.25
CA GLY A 372 -6.08 6.44 -6.35
C GLY A 372 -6.14 6.98 -4.92
N ASN A 373 -5.02 7.50 -4.41
CA ASN A 373 -4.92 8.03 -3.06
C ASN A 373 -5.60 9.41 -2.90
N ASP A 374 -5.74 10.18 -3.98
CA ASP A 374 -6.52 11.42 -3.98
C ASP A 374 -8.01 11.18 -3.66
N HIS A 375 -8.53 10.00 -4.01
CA HIS A 375 -9.89 9.58 -3.64
C HIS A 375 -10.04 9.12 -2.18
N ARG A 376 -8.92 8.75 -1.53
CA ARG A 376 -8.91 8.21 -0.16
C ARG A 376 -8.67 9.28 0.89
N LEU A 377 -7.72 10.20 0.68
CA LEU A 377 -7.29 11.18 1.68
C LEU A 377 -8.42 12.13 2.08
N GLY A 378 -8.45 12.50 3.36
CA GLY A 378 -9.35 13.51 3.92
C GLY A 378 -10.66 13.02 4.49
N SER A 379 -10.92 11.70 4.53
CA SER A 379 -12.13 11.14 5.13
C SER A 379 -11.98 9.66 5.51
N CYS A 380 -12.88 9.17 6.34
CA CYS A 380 -13.01 7.73 6.62
C CYS A 380 -11.68 7.08 7.05
N GLU A 381 -11.08 7.56 8.14
CA GLU A 381 -9.81 7.10 8.73
C GLU A 381 -8.54 7.40 7.90
N ALA A 382 -8.67 7.95 6.70
CA ALA A 382 -7.53 8.43 5.93
C ALA A 382 -7.20 9.88 6.31
N PRO A 383 -5.93 10.23 6.63
CA PRO A 383 -5.56 11.58 7.04
C PRO A 383 -5.81 12.61 5.93
N PRO A 384 -5.97 13.90 6.27
CA PRO A 384 -6.09 14.97 5.29
C PRO A 384 -4.79 15.16 4.50
N ALA A 385 -4.87 15.91 3.40
CA ALA A 385 -3.71 16.23 2.55
C ALA A 385 -2.72 17.22 3.19
N ILE A 386 -3.00 17.68 4.39
CA ILE A 386 -2.13 18.54 5.20
C ILE A 386 -1.28 17.67 6.12
N VAL A 387 0.04 17.72 5.97
CA VAL A 387 0.94 16.98 6.85
C VAL A 387 1.03 17.66 8.20
N SER A 388 0.76 16.92 9.27
CA SER A 388 0.91 17.35 10.66
C SER A 388 1.43 16.20 11.52
N VAL A 389 2.01 16.52 12.68
CA VAL A 389 2.60 15.55 13.61
C VAL A 389 1.80 15.49 14.90
N PHE A 390 1.40 14.29 15.28
CA PHE A 390 0.84 13.98 16.59
C PHE A 390 1.90 13.32 17.48
N VAL A 391 2.07 13.80 18.69
CA VAL A 391 3.06 13.24 19.63
C VAL A 391 2.46 12.67 20.92
N GLY A 392 1.16 12.82 21.12
CA GLY A 392 0.46 12.44 22.35
C GLY A 392 0.56 13.46 23.46
N GLU A 393 -0.38 13.42 24.39
CA GLU A 393 -0.54 14.42 25.46
C GLU A 393 0.72 14.57 26.34
N ASP A 394 1.33 13.45 26.76
CA ASP A 394 2.52 13.48 27.63
C ASP A 394 3.73 14.10 26.93
N MET A 395 4.01 13.67 25.69
CA MET A 395 5.13 14.24 24.94
C MET A 395 4.87 15.69 24.56
N ARG A 396 3.63 16.06 24.27
CA ARG A 396 3.26 17.46 24.03
C ARG A 396 3.57 18.32 25.24
N ALA A 397 3.21 17.87 26.44
CA ALA A 397 3.50 18.58 27.69
C ALA A 397 5.01 18.69 27.97
N VAL A 398 5.81 17.66 27.62
CA VAL A 398 7.28 17.70 27.69
C VAL A 398 7.83 18.78 26.73
N ILE A 399 7.38 18.77 25.48
CA ILE A 399 7.82 19.74 24.46
C ILE A 399 7.46 21.18 24.88
N ASP A 400 6.24 21.42 25.33
CA ASP A 400 5.79 22.73 25.77
C ASP A 400 6.60 23.22 27.01
N ALA A 401 6.90 22.33 27.98
CA ALA A 401 7.76 22.69 29.11
C ALA A 401 9.19 23.06 28.69
N ILE A 402 9.76 22.35 27.70
CA ILE A 402 11.10 22.68 27.15
C ILE A 402 11.06 24.03 26.44
N ILE A 403 10.03 24.33 25.63
CA ILE A 403 9.87 25.62 24.95
C ILE A 403 9.79 26.76 25.97
N ASP A 404 9.02 26.58 27.03
CA ASP A 404 8.79 27.61 28.08
C ASP A 404 9.93 27.68 29.10
N GLY A 405 10.95 26.82 29.01
CA GLY A 405 12.05 26.76 29.99
C GLY A 405 11.61 26.33 31.40
N THR A 406 10.53 25.55 31.52
CA THR A 406 9.97 25.06 32.77
C THR A 406 10.29 23.58 32.96
N SER A 407 10.25 23.09 34.24
CA SER A 407 10.46 21.67 34.48
C SER A 407 9.15 20.88 34.31
N TYR A 408 9.16 19.84 33.51
CA TYR A 408 8.07 18.87 33.42
C TYR A 408 8.07 17.95 34.65
N LYS A 409 6.99 17.95 35.48
CA LYS A 409 6.89 17.18 36.72
C LYS A 409 6.32 15.77 36.52
N GLY A 410 6.14 15.32 35.27
CA GLY A 410 5.51 14.04 34.92
C GLY A 410 3.99 14.04 35.16
N ALA A 411 3.21 13.49 34.24
CA ALA A 411 1.81 13.18 34.51
C ALA A 411 1.73 12.04 35.54
N LYS A 412 0.83 12.17 36.55
CA LYS A 412 0.50 11.02 37.37
C LYS A 412 -0.03 9.92 36.48
N LYS A 413 0.71 8.82 36.38
CA LYS A 413 0.26 7.68 35.57
C LYS A 413 -1.11 7.23 36.08
N ALA A 414 -2.15 7.54 35.34
CA ALA A 414 -3.50 7.14 35.66
C ALA A 414 -3.59 5.61 35.68
N VAL A 415 -4.12 5.06 36.72
CA VAL A 415 -4.41 3.63 36.85
C VAL A 415 -5.85 3.42 36.43
N MET A 416 -6.08 2.47 35.54
CA MET A 416 -7.41 2.09 35.07
C MET A 416 -7.88 0.88 35.89
N ASP A 417 -8.89 1.12 36.73
CA ASP A 417 -9.61 0.10 37.46
C ASP A 417 -11.03 0.04 36.90
N LEU A 418 -11.37 -1.10 36.27
CA LEU A 418 -12.70 -1.32 35.73
C LEU A 418 -13.74 -1.71 36.75
N GLY A 419 -13.37 -1.81 38.04
CA GLY A 419 -14.27 -2.23 39.11
C GLY A 419 -14.74 -3.68 39.02
N ILE A 420 -14.06 -4.51 38.25
CA ILE A 420 -14.38 -5.92 38.03
C ILE A 420 -13.32 -6.77 38.73
N PRO A 421 -13.66 -7.55 39.77
CA PRO A 421 -12.67 -8.29 40.59
C PRO A 421 -11.81 -9.30 39.81
N SER A 422 -12.31 -9.82 38.68
CA SER A 422 -11.60 -10.78 37.80
C SER A 422 -10.69 -10.11 36.77
N VAL A 423 -10.74 -8.80 36.64
CA VAL A 423 -9.93 -8.03 35.69
C VAL A 423 -8.82 -7.29 36.45
N PRO A 424 -7.54 -7.51 36.10
CA PRO A 424 -6.45 -6.83 36.77
C PRO A 424 -6.49 -5.33 36.53
N VAL A 425 -6.13 -4.56 37.54
CA VAL A 425 -5.88 -3.13 37.40
C VAL A 425 -4.62 -2.92 36.56
N PHE A 426 -4.68 -2.06 35.56
CA PHE A 426 -3.55 -1.76 34.67
C PHE A 426 -3.32 -0.26 34.53
N ARG A 427 -2.12 0.10 34.08
CA ARG A 427 -1.77 1.50 33.83
C ARG A 427 -2.38 1.95 32.53
N LYS A 428 -2.98 3.15 32.50
CA LYS A 428 -3.45 3.78 31.26
C LYS A 428 -2.24 4.03 30.37
N ASP A 429 -2.34 3.61 29.12
CA ASP A 429 -1.41 4.01 28.07
C ASP A 429 -1.73 5.44 27.65
N THR A 430 -0.72 6.29 27.58
CA THR A 430 -0.84 7.71 27.19
C THR A 430 -0.42 7.96 25.74
N THR A 431 -0.07 6.89 25.02
CA THR A 431 0.35 6.93 23.60
C THR A 431 -0.80 6.58 22.66
N ASP A 432 -2.04 6.96 22.99
CA ASP A 432 -3.20 6.69 22.15
C ASP A 432 -3.07 7.41 20.78
N ARG A 433 -3.57 6.76 19.74
CA ARG A 433 -3.45 7.22 18.34
C ARG A 433 -4.48 8.30 18.04
N ASN A 434 -4.06 9.36 17.36
CA ASN A 434 -4.99 10.24 16.66
C ASN A 434 -5.22 9.68 15.24
N ARG A 435 -6.37 9.05 15.00
CA ARG A 435 -6.71 8.42 13.72
C ARG A 435 -6.75 9.39 12.53
N THR A 436 -6.85 10.70 12.80
CA THR A 436 -6.84 11.72 11.75
C THR A 436 -5.45 12.31 11.49
N SER A 437 -4.43 11.93 12.28
CA SER A 437 -3.08 12.44 12.13
C SER A 437 -2.33 11.75 10.97
N PRO A 438 -1.72 12.50 10.05
CA PRO A 438 -0.90 11.96 8.98
C PRO A 438 0.38 11.27 9.46
N PHE A 439 0.98 11.80 10.54
CA PHE A 439 2.24 11.32 11.08
C PHE A 439 2.18 11.34 12.62
N ALA A 440 2.11 10.15 13.23
CA ALA A 440 1.85 9.99 14.65
C ALA A 440 2.97 9.26 15.38
N PHE A 441 3.45 9.82 16.50
CA PHE A 441 4.34 9.13 17.42
C PHE A 441 3.53 8.17 18.32
N THR A 442 3.86 6.88 18.27
CA THR A 442 3.13 5.82 18.98
C THR A 442 3.99 5.15 20.05
N GLY A 443 4.83 5.95 20.76
CA GLY A 443 5.61 5.54 21.92
C GLY A 443 7.04 5.12 21.64
N ASN A 444 7.34 4.46 20.53
CA ASN A 444 8.70 4.06 20.13
C ASN A 444 8.90 4.00 18.60
N LYS A 445 7.98 4.57 17.86
CA LYS A 445 7.98 4.63 16.38
C LYS A 445 7.08 5.76 15.91
N PHE A 446 7.23 6.17 14.67
CA PHE A 446 6.29 7.02 13.98
C PHE A 446 5.47 6.21 12.99
N GLU A 447 4.18 6.46 12.96
CA GLU A 447 3.23 5.88 12.02
C GLU A 447 2.90 6.91 10.95
N PHE A 448 3.37 6.69 9.72
CA PHE A 448 3.01 7.50 8.56
C PHE A 448 1.81 6.89 7.85
N ARG A 449 0.64 7.54 7.97
CA ARG A 449 -0.67 6.98 7.65
C ARG A 449 -1.19 7.34 6.25
N MET A 450 -0.48 8.19 5.51
CA MET A 450 -0.94 8.73 4.23
C MET A 450 -0.73 7.79 3.05
N LEU A 451 0.04 6.71 3.16
CA LEU A 451 0.36 5.82 2.05
C LEU A 451 -0.87 5.07 1.55
N GLY A 452 -1.04 5.03 0.22
CA GLY A 452 -2.08 4.25 -0.43
C GLY A 452 -1.74 2.75 -0.50
N SER A 453 -2.77 1.89 -0.49
CA SER A 453 -2.58 0.44 -0.41
C SER A 453 -1.92 -0.18 -1.65
N SER A 454 -2.05 0.44 -2.82
CA SER A 454 -1.41 -0.03 -4.06
C SER A 454 0.03 0.44 -4.23
N GLN A 455 0.48 1.42 -3.43
CA GLN A 455 1.78 2.08 -3.62
C GLN A 455 2.95 1.24 -3.13
N ASN A 456 4.13 1.44 -3.75
CA ASN A 456 5.42 1.00 -3.23
C ASN A 456 5.83 1.91 -2.07
N ILE A 457 6.21 1.33 -0.94
CA ILE A 457 6.64 2.08 0.26
C ILE A 457 8.09 2.58 0.17
N ALA A 458 8.82 2.33 -0.91
CA ALA A 458 10.21 2.77 -1.06
C ALA A 458 10.32 4.30 -1.05
N LEU A 459 9.52 5.01 -1.86
CA LEU A 459 9.61 6.47 -1.97
C LEU A 459 9.29 7.20 -0.66
N PRO A 460 8.20 6.89 0.08
CA PRO A 460 7.93 7.51 1.37
C PRO A 460 9.07 7.32 2.38
N ASN A 461 9.66 6.13 2.42
CA ASN A 461 10.80 5.85 3.29
C ASN A 461 12.08 6.56 2.82
N THR A 462 12.32 6.64 1.51
CA THR A 462 13.45 7.40 0.94
C THR A 462 13.36 8.88 1.36
N VAL A 463 12.18 9.48 1.22
CA VAL A 463 11.95 10.89 1.60
C VAL A 463 12.16 11.10 3.10
N LEU A 464 11.52 10.26 3.92
CA LEU A 464 11.62 10.39 5.38
C LEU A 464 13.06 10.20 5.87
N ASN A 465 13.74 9.15 5.42
CA ASN A 465 15.13 8.89 5.77
C ASN A 465 16.04 10.08 5.39
N THR A 466 15.88 10.63 4.18
CA THR A 466 16.71 11.73 3.68
C THR A 466 16.45 13.00 4.46
N ALA A 467 15.19 13.32 4.75
CA ALA A 467 14.84 14.52 5.53
C ALA A 467 15.35 14.44 6.97
N VAL A 468 15.29 13.26 7.60
CA VAL A 468 15.84 13.05 8.96
C VAL A 468 17.36 13.08 8.94
N ALA A 469 18.01 12.50 7.92
CA ALA A 469 19.47 12.57 7.75
C ALA A 469 19.95 14.02 7.64
N GLU A 470 19.26 14.86 6.86
CA GLU A 470 19.57 16.29 6.75
C GLU A 470 19.45 17.02 8.09
N SER A 471 18.39 16.72 8.87
CA SER A 471 18.23 17.31 10.20
C SER A 471 19.36 16.87 11.14
N PHE A 472 19.75 15.60 11.11
CA PHE A 472 20.88 15.10 11.89
C PHE A 472 22.21 15.73 11.46
N ARG A 473 22.45 15.87 10.16
CA ARG A 473 23.64 16.54 9.63
C ARG A 473 23.74 17.97 10.19
N GLN A 474 22.67 18.76 10.09
CA GLN A 474 22.64 20.12 10.61
C GLN A 474 22.86 20.16 12.13
N PHE A 475 22.29 19.22 12.88
CA PHE A 475 22.47 19.15 14.32
C PHE A 475 23.89 18.74 14.70
N ALA A 476 24.46 17.76 14.00
CA ALA A 476 25.85 17.35 14.22
C ALA A 476 26.83 18.50 13.93
N ASP A 477 26.63 19.22 12.81
CA ASP A 477 27.47 20.37 12.46
C ASP A 477 27.48 21.47 13.53
N VAL A 478 26.34 21.70 14.20
CA VAL A 478 26.24 22.65 15.32
C VAL A 478 26.92 22.12 16.58
N LEU A 479 26.68 20.85 16.93
CA LEU A 479 27.12 20.28 18.20
C LEU A 479 28.62 19.91 18.20
N GLU A 480 29.17 19.48 17.08
CA GLU A 480 30.61 19.16 16.91
C GLU A 480 31.48 20.43 17.06
N ASN A 481 30.95 21.61 16.74
CA ASN A 481 31.65 22.88 16.82
C ASN A 481 31.33 23.70 18.09
N ALA A 482 30.61 23.12 19.06
CA ALA A 482 30.16 23.83 20.25
C ALA A 482 31.25 23.88 21.34
N ASP A 483 31.50 25.03 21.93
CA ASP A 483 32.42 25.21 23.07
C ASP A 483 31.94 24.43 24.33
N ASN A 484 30.63 24.30 24.51
CA ASN A 484 30.00 23.55 25.58
C ASN A 484 28.84 22.73 25.02
N PHE A 485 29.03 21.43 24.96
CA PHE A 485 28.07 20.48 24.37
C PHE A 485 26.69 20.53 25.05
N ASP A 486 26.64 20.45 26.39
CA ASP A 486 25.35 20.35 27.13
C ASP A 486 24.51 21.61 26.94
N THR A 487 25.14 22.79 26.97
CA THR A 487 24.46 24.07 26.77
C THR A 487 23.96 24.20 25.31
N ALA A 488 24.80 23.82 24.36
CA ALA A 488 24.43 23.85 22.95
C ALA A 488 23.31 22.86 22.62
N LEU A 489 23.37 21.66 23.17
CA LEU A 489 22.36 20.62 23.03
C LEU A 489 21.00 21.07 23.56
N ALA A 490 20.95 21.56 24.81
CA ALA A 490 19.70 22.03 25.41
C ALA A 490 19.08 23.18 24.60
N LYS A 491 19.91 24.13 24.17
CA LYS A 491 19.48 25.25 23.33
C LYS A 491 18.98 24.79 21.97
N LEU A 492 19.70 23.89 21.31
CA LEU A 492 19.34 23.37 19.99
C LEU A 492 17.97 22.66 20.03
N ILE A 493 17.74 21.82 21.04
CA ILE A 493 16.45 21.13 21.24
C ILE A 493 15.33 22.16 21.47
N GLN A 494 15.53 23.15 22.36
CA GLN A 494 14.54 24.17 22.68
C GLN A 494 14.20 25.02 21.44
N ASP A 495 15.21 25.53 20.76
CA ASP A 495 15.04 26.37 19.56
C ASP A 495 14.32 25.58 18.44
N THR A 496 14.66 24.30 18.26
CA THR A 496 14.03 23.43 17.26
C THR A 496 12.55 23.23 17.57
N PHE A 497 12.20 22.82 18.77
CA PHE A 497 10.79 22.64 19.15
C PHE A 497 10.00 23.96 19.01
N LYS A 498 10.59 25.09 19.40
CA LYS A 498 9.95 26.39 19.28
C LYS A 498 9.68 26.77 17.82
N ASN A 499 10.67 26.58 16.94
CA ASN A 499 10.58 26.97 15.53
C ASN A 499 9.64 26.06 14.71
N HIS A 500 9.58 24.78 15.07
CA HIS A 500 8.80 23.75 14.37
C HIS A 500 7.50 23.35 15.10
N LYS A 501 7.09 24.09 16.15
CA LYS A 501 5.84 23.86 16.87
C LYS A 501 4.61 23.91 15.95
N ARG A 502 4.67 24.65 14.87
CA ARG A 502 3.56 24.85 13.93
C ARG A 502 3.02 23.55 13.33
N ILE A 503 3.89 22.51 13.14
CA ILE A 503 3.50 21.20 12.56
C ILE A 503 2.77 20.30 13.56
N LEU A 504 2.88 20.59 14.89
CA LEU A 504 2.28 19.75 15.94
C LEU A 504 0.78 20.02 16.04
N PHE A 505 -0.03 18.96 15.88
CA PHE A 505 -1.48 19.06 15.95
C PHE A 505 -2.09 17.81 16.61
N ASP A 506 -2.91 18.03 17.66
CA ASP A 506 -3.52 16.98 18.47
C ASP A 506 -5.06 16.92 18.29
N GLY A 507 -5.63 17.79 17.42
CA GLY A 507 -7.06 17.92 17.20
C GLY A 507 -7.61 17.01 16.11
N ASN A 508 -8.88 17.28 15.71
CA ASN A 508 -9.54 16.59 14.62
C ASN A 508 -9.08 17.13 13.26
N GLY A 509 -8.28 16.35 12.52
CA GLY A 509 -7.75 16.71 11.21
C GLY A 509 -8.79 16.83 10.09
N TYR A 510 -10.05 16.37 10.31
CA TYR A 510 -11.14 16.49 9.32
C TYR A 510 -11.95 17.75 9.45
N SER A 511 -11.68 18.58 10.46
CA SER A 511 -12.49 19.80 10.67
C SER A 511 -12.11 20.91 9.71
N ALA A 512 -13.10 21.70 9.27
CA ALA A 512 -12.86 22.89 8.45
C ALA A 512 -12.06 23.97 9.19
N GLU A 513 -12.11 23.95 10.53
CA GLU A 513 -11.29 24.80 11.41
C GLU A 513 -9.82 24.47 11.26
N TRP A 514 -9.47 23.17 11.15
CA TRP A 514 -8.10 22.74 10.94
C TRP A 514 -7.50 23.25 9.63
N GLU A 515 -8.23 23.20 8.54
CA GLU A 515 -7.75 23.73 7.26
C GLU A 515 -7.40 25.23 7.37
N LYS A 516 -8.24 26.01 8.05
CA LYS A 516 -8.01 27.44 8.29
C LYS A 516 -6.80 27.68 9.21
N GLU A 517 -6.71 26.88 10.27
CA GLU A 517 -5.61 26.95 11.23
C GLU A 517 -4.28 26.54 10.57
N ALA A 518 -4.27 25.47 9.81
CA ALA A 518 -3.10 25.00 9.07
C ALA A 518 -2.59 26.07 8.09
N ALA A 519 -3.48 26.72 7.34
CA ALA A 519 -3.14 27.83 6.47
C ALA A 519 -2.56 29.02 7.25
N ALA A 520 -3.14 29.37 8.41
CA ALA A 520 -2.62 30.43 9.28
C ALA A 520 -1.25 30.09 9.87
N ARG A 521 -0.93 28.81 10.09
CA ARG A 521 0.37 28.31 10.54
C ARG A 521 1.39 28.20 9.38
N GLY A 522 0.98 28.44 8.12
CA GLY A 522 1.81 28.30 6.92
C GLY A 522 2.11 26.85 6.56
N LEU A 523 1.21 25.91 6.87
CA LEU A 523 1.30 24.52 6.45
C LEU A 523 0.70 24.37 5.04
N ALA A 524 1.32 23.51 4.21
CA ALA A 524 0.85 23.27 2.86
C ALA A 524 -0.39 22.37 2.87
N ASN A 525 -1.41 22.76 2.10
CA ASN A 525 -2.54 21.90 1.75
C ASN A 525 -2.42 21.55 0.26
N LEU A 526 -2.11 20.30 -0.05
CA LEU A 526 -1.92 19.79 -1.41
C LEU A 526 -2.94 18.68 -1.68
N PRO A 527 -4.21 19.04 -1.99
CA PRO A 527 -5.32 18.10 -2.03
C PRO A 527 -5.17 17.06 -3.14
N THR A 528 -4.59 17.43 -4.28
CA THR A 528 -4.41 16.52 -5.41
C THR A 528 -2.95 16.11 -5.59
N SER A 529 -2.74 14.97 -6.23
CA SER A 529 -1.40 14.51 -6.61
C SER A 529 -0.71 15.49 -7.56
N VAL A 530 -1.46 16.13 -8.46
CA VAL A 530 -0.93 17.15 -9.37
C VAL A 530 -0.39 18.36 -8.61
N ASP A 531 -1.10 18.80 -7.55
CA ASP A 531 -0.62 19.90 -6.71
C ASP A 531 0.67 19.52 -5.97
N ALA A 532 0.73 18.28 -5.47
CA ALA A 532 1.92 17.76 -4.82
C ALA A 532 3.11 17.69 -5.79
N TYR A 533 2.94 17.11 -6.98
CA TYR A 533 4.03 16.97 -7.96
C TYR A 533 4.65 18.29 -8.38
N LYS A 534 3.87 19.39 -8.43
CA LYS A 534 4.37 20.74 -8.72
C LYS A 534 5.46 21.22 -7.75
N THR A 535 5.52 20.62 -6.54
CA THR A 535 6.50 20.99 -5.50
C THR A 535 7.77 20.13 -5.52
N PHE A 536 7.77 19.00 -6.26
CA PHE A 536 8.85 18.00 -6.21
C PHE A 536 10.22 18.58 -6.59
N MET A 537 10.29 19.37 -7.66
CA MET A 537 11.53 19.95 -8.18
C MET A 537 11.85 21.32 -7.58
N SER A 538 11.34 21.65 -6.38
CA SER A 538 11.77 22.88 -5.69
C SER A 538 13.28 22.83 -5.39
N GLU A 539 13.95 24.01 -5.42
CA GLU A 539 15.39 24.12 -5.14
C GLU A 539 15.80 23.45 -3.83
N LYS A 540 14.96 23.58 -2.81
CA LYS A 540 15.14 22.95 -1.50
C LYS A 540 15.18 21.43 -1.58
N ASN A 541 14.27 20.81 -2.34
CA ASN A 541 14.19 19.36 -2.50
C ASN A 541 15.35 18.83 -3.34
N VAL A 542 15.73 19.53 -4.40
CA VAL A 542 16.90 19.19 -5.22
C VAL A 542 18.17 19.26 -4.38
N ALA A 543 18.33 20.32 -3.57
CA ALA A 543 19.48 20.47 -2.67
C ALA A 543 19.54 19.34 -1.62
N LEU A 544 18.38 18.96 -1.04
CA LEU A 544 18.27 17.85 -0.09
C LEU A 544 18.84 16.55 -0.65
N PHE A 545 18.28 16.10 -1.76
CA PHE A 545 18.66 14.81 -2.34
C PHE A 545 20.08 14.80 -2.89
N SER A 546 20.51 15.88 -3.54
CA SER A 546 21.83 15.99 -4.15
C SER A 546 22.93 16.08 -3.10
N SER A 547 22.74 16.85 -2.01
CA SER A 547 23.76 17.03 -0.97
C SER A 547 24.06 15.76 -0.17
N LEU A 548 23.05 14.88 -0.03
CA LEU A 548 23.17 13.59 0.64
C LEU A 548 23.43 12.42 -0.34
N GLY A 549 23.56 12.69 -1.64
CA GLY A 549 23.85 11.68 -2.66
C GLY A 549 22.74 10.66 -2.88
N VAL A 550 21.48 10.98 -2.52
CA VAL A 550 20.34 10.06 -2.61
C VAL A 550 19.77 10.02 -4.02
N MET A 551 19.54 11.19 -4.62
CA MET A 551 19.15 11.32 -6.04
C MET A 551 19.84 12.52 -6.67
N SER A 552 20.29 12.37 -7.91
CA SER A 552 20.74 13.51 -8.72
C SER A 552 19.54 14.34 -9.20
N GLU A 553 19.79 15.59 -9.60
CA GLU A 553 18.75 16.42 -10.20
C GLU A 553 18.17 15.77 -11.46
N THR A 554 19.00 15.07 -12.25
CA THR A 554 18.58 14.33 -13.45
C THR A 554 17.64 13.19 -13.10
N GLU A 555 17.96 12.40 -12.06
CA GLU A 555 17.08 11.35 -11.55
C GLU A 555 15.75 11.90 -11.02
N MET A 556 15.75 13.06 -10.38
CA MET A 556 14.54 13.73 -9.90
C MET A 556 13.66 14.23 -11.05
N ARG A 557 14.24 14.89 -12.07
CA ARG A 557 13.50 15.37 -13.26
C ARG A 557 12.82 14.24 -13.99
N SER A 558 13.52 13.12 -14.15
CA SER A 558 12.96 11.92 -14.73
C SER A 558 11.73 11.40 -13.97
N ARG A 559 11.79 11.38 -12.64
CA ARG A 559 10.67 10.95 -11.81
C ARG A 559 9.49 11.92 -11.87
N GLU A 560 9.74 13.23 -11.88
CA GLU A 560 8.69 14.22 -12.05
C GLU A 560 7.91 14.01 -13.36
N GLU A 561 8.62 13.82 -14.46
CA GLU A 561 8.02 13.53 -15.78
C GLU A 561 7.13 12.27 -15.71
N ILE A 562 7.66 11.20 -15.12
CA ILE A 562 6.93 9.93 -14.96
C ILE A 562 5.68 10.11 -14.08
N TYR A 563 5.75 10.90 -13.00
CA TYR A 563 4.59 11.12 -12.12
C TYR A 563 3.45 11.80 -12.85
N PHE A 564 3.73 12.89 -13.59
CA PHE A 564 2.71 13.57 -14.39
C PHE A 564 2.18 12.69 -15.52
N GLU A 565 3.05 11.96 -16.22
CA GLU A 565 2.65 11.03 -17.27
C GLU A 565 1.73 9.93 -16.76
N ASN A 566 2.10 9.31 -15.64
CA ASN A 566 1.28 8.24 -15.02
C ASN A 566 -0.06 8.76 -14.54
N TYR A 567 -0.10 9.95 -13.92
CA TYR A 567 -1.35 10.58 -13.52
C TYR A 567 -2.30 10.71 -14.73
N ALA A 568 -1.82 11.33 -15.80
CA ALA A 568 -2.60 11.51 -17.01
C ALA A 568 -3.06 10.18 -17.62
N LYS A 569 -2.19 9.16 -17.69
CA LYS A 569 -2.52 7.84 -18.24
C LYS A 569 -3.59 7.11 -17.42
N ILE A 570 -3.52 7.18 -16.09
CA ILE A 570 -4.50 6.52 -15.21
C ILE A 570 -5.88 7.16 -15.39
N ILE A 571 -5.97 8.50 -15.32
CA ILE A 571 -7.25 9.20 -15.47
C ILE A 571 -7.82 9.00 -16.88
N ASN A 572 -6.96 9.00 -17.93
CA ASN A 572 -7.38 8.68 -19.31
C ASN A 572 -8.03 7.28 -19.40
N ILE A 573 -7.41 6.25 -18.79
CA ILE A 573 -7.98 4.89 -18.79
C ILE A 573 -9.34 4.87 -18.08
N GLU A 574 -9.46 5.57 -16.97
CA GLU A 574 -10.72 5.68 -16.25
C GLU A 574 -11.80 6.38 -17.07
N ALA A 575 -11.49 7.53 -17.68
CA ALA A 575 -12.42 8.30 -18.50
C ALA A 575 -12.91 7.50 -19.73
N LEU A 576 -11.99 6.88 -20.47
CA LEU A 576 -12.33 6.01 -21.60
C LEU A 576 -13.19 4.81 -21.17
N THR A 577 -12.90 4.24 -20.00
CA THR A 577 -13.70 3.14 -19.44
C THR A 577 -15.11 3.61 -19.11
N MET A 578 -15.26 4.81 -18.55
CA MET A 578 -16.58 5.41 -18.30
C MET A 578 -17.38 5.61 -19.58
N VAL A 579 -16.75 6.16 -20.63
CA VAL A 579 -17.38 6.33 -21.95
C VAL A 579 -17.86 4.98 -22.51
N VAL A 580 -17.03 3.95 -22.45
CA VAL A 580 -17.38 2.60 -22.93
C VAL A 580 -18.55 2.00 -22.15
N MET A 581 -18.51 2.06 -20.82
CA MET A 581 -19.56 1.49 -19.98
C MET A 581 -20.88 2.26 -20.12
N ALA A 582 -20.85 3.61 -20.12
CA ALA A 582 -22.05 4.42 -20.31
C ALA A 582 -22.71 4.15 -21.67
N SER A 583 -21.93 4.17 -22.75
CA SER A 583 -22.46 4.04 -24.12
C SER A 583 -22.95 2.64 -24.45
N ARG A 584 -22.26 1.59 -23.97
CA ARG A 584 -22.52 0.21 -24.41
C ARG A 584 -23.29 -0.63 -23.41
N ASP A 585 -23.24 -0.29 -22.13
CA ASP A 585 -23.85 -1.10 -21.08
C ASP A 585 -25.06 -0.37 -20.46
N TYR A 586 -24.90 0.87 -19.95
CA TYR A 586 -25.94 1.54 -19.18
C TYR A 586 -27.03 2.15 -20.05
N ILE A 587 -26.69 3.00 -21.02
CA ILE A 587 -27.71 3.63 -21.90
C ILE A 587 -28.63 2.58 -22.55
N PRO A 588 -28.10 1.50 -23.20
CA PRO A 588 -28.98 0.51 -23.82
C PRO A 588 -29.81 -0.31 -22.81
N ALA A 589 -29.33 -0.51 -21.58
CA ALA A 589 -30.07 -1.23 -20.55
C ALA A 589 -31.25 -0.41 -20.05
N VAL A 590 -31.03 0.88 -19.75
CA VAL A 590 -32.05 1.80 -19.27
C VAL A 590 -33.08 2.09 -20.34
N GLU A 591 -32.68 2.28 -21.59
CA GLU A 591 -33.61 2.44 -22.74
C GLU A 591 -34.59 1.26 -22.86
N ARG A 592 -34.10 0.01 -22.73
CA ARG A 592 -34.95 -1.18 -22.69
C ARG A 592 -35.98 -1.13 -21.55
N TYR A 593 -35.55 -0.67 -20.37
CA TYR A 593 -36.45 -0.56 -19.22
C TYR A 593 -37.47 0.50 -19.42
N VAL A 594 -37.12 1.69 -19.90
CA VAL A 594 -38.01 2.78 -20.22
C VAL A 594 -39.08 2.33 -21.23
N ALA A 595 -38.67 1.62 -22.29
CA ALA A 595 -39.59 1.04 -23.28
C ALA A 595 -40.58 0.05 -22.64
N GLN A 596 -40.13 -0.83 -21.74
CA GLN A 596 -41.02 -1.76 -21.01
C GLN A 596 -42.04 -1.05 -20.13
N VAL A 597 -41.62 0.01 -19.41
CA VAL A 597 -42.51 0.79 -18.54
C VAL A 597 -43.52 1.55 -19.38
N ALA A 598 -43.12 2.13 -20.54
CA ALA A 598 -43.97 2.82 -21.45
C ALA A 598 -45.06 1.87 -22.08
N ASP A 599 -44.63 0.67 -22.50
CA ASP A 599 -45.53 -0.37 -23.00
C ASP A 599 -46.53 -0.83 -21.93
N SER A 600 -46.09 -0.96 -20.67
CA SER A 600 -46.96 -1.27 -19.54
C SER A 600 -48.02 -0.19 -19.31
N ALA A 601 -47.63 1.09 -19.31
CA ALA A 601 -48.54 2.23 -19.17
C ALA A 601 -49.58 2.24 -20.28
N ALA A 602 -49.15 2.10 -21.54
CA ALA A 602 -50.03 2.05 -22.70
C ALA A 602 -51.09 0.95 -22.59
N LYS A 603 -50.65 -0.28 -22.23
CA LYS A 603 -51.57 -1.44 -22.05
C LYS A 603 -52.56 -1.23 -20.90
N LYS A 604 -52.14 -0.65 -19.76
CA LYS A 604 -53.04 -0.35 -18.66
C LYS A 604 -54.12 0.64 -19.07
N MET A 605 -53.80 1.70 -19.81
CA MET A 605 -54.75 2.71 -20.29
C MET A 605 -55.73 2.15 -21.31
N VAL A 606 -55.36 1.13 -22.11
CA VAL A 606 -56.28 0.46 -23.03
C VAL A 606 -57.30 -0.40 -22.27
N VAL A 607 -56.88 -1.09 -21.23
CA VAL A 607 -57.77 -1.99 -20.43
C VAL A 607 -58.67 -1.17 -19.49
N CYS A 608 -58.15 -0.14 -18.88
CA CYS A 608 -58.83 0.70 -17.93
C CYS A 608 -58.40 2.17 -18.10
N PRO A 609 -59.11 2.97 -18.90
CA PRO A 609 -58.74 4.35 -19.21
C PRO A 609 -58.61 5.26 -17.97
N GLU A 610 -59.33 4.93 -16.89
CA GLU A 610 -59.35 5.71 -15.64
C GLU A 610 -58.17 5.38 -14.70
N ILE A 611 -57.33 4.41 -15.04
CA ILE A 611 -56.22 4.00 -14.15
C ILE A 611 -55.13 5.07 -14.08
N SER A 612 -54.62 5.34 -12.87
CA SER A 612 -53.46 6.19 -12.73
C SER A 612 -52.20 5.47 -13.27
N CYS A 613 -51.45 6.15 -14.12
CA CYS A 613 -50.12 5.78 -14.60
C CYS A 613 -49.02 6.73 -14.09
N ASP A 614 -49.21 7.35 -12.93
CA ASP A 614 -48.30 8.36 -12.39
C ASP A 614 -46.91 7.76 -12.04
N VAL A 615 -46.89 6.50 -11.59
CA VAL A 615 -45.63 5.79 -11.33
C VAL A 615 -44.81 5.61 -12.62
N GLU A 616 -45.46 5.10 -13.67
CA GLU A 616 -44.84 4.88 -14.97
C GLU A 616 -44.37 6.20 -15.57
N ARG A 617 -45.20 7.27 -15.54
CA ARG A 617 -44.81 8.60 -16.02
C ARG A 617 -43.58 9.15 -15.26
N ASN A 618 -43.58 9.00 -13.95
CA ASN A 618 -42.45 9.46 -13.12
C ASN A 618 -41.13 8.72 -13.48
N ILE A 619 -41.20 7.39 -13.55
CA ILE A 619 -40.03 6.56 -13.92
C ILE A 619 -39.53 6.94 -15.31
N ILE A 620 -40.42 7.00 -16.32
CA ILE A 620 -40.06 7.37 -17.69
C ILE A 620 -39.44 8.76 -17.73
N THR A 621 -40.04 9.76 -17.06
CA THR A 621 -39.53 11.13 -17.08
C THR A 621 -38.14 11.23 -16.45
N ARG A 622 -37.95 10.66 -15.28
CA ARG A 622 -36.66 10.71 -14.57
C ARG A 622 -35.57 9.98 -15.36
N LEU A 623 -35.84 8.75 -15.79
CA LEU A 623 -34.88 8.00 -16.56
C LEU A 623 -34.56 8.64 -17.91
N SER A 624 -35.54 9.20 -18.62
CA SER A 624 -35.28 9.90 -19.88
C SER A 624 -34.39 11.14 -19.69
N ASN A 625 -34.61 11.90 -18.60
CA ASN A 625 -33.78 13.05 -18.29
C ASN A 625 -32.34 12.63 -17.94
N SER A 626 -32.18 11.58 -17.12
CA SER A 626 -30.83 11.05 -16.77
C SER A 626 -30.15 10.43 -17.98
N LEU A 627 -30.87 9.77 -18.89
CA LEU A 627 -30.33 9.27 -20.18
C LEU A 627 -29.82 10.40 -21.07
N ALA A 628 -30.59 11.47 -21.24
CA ALA A 628 -30.21 12.65 -22.01
C ALA A 628 -28.94 13.27 -21.43
N LYS A 629 -28.89 13.48 -20.10
CA LYS A 629 -27.71 14.00 -19.44
C LYS A 629 -26.50 13.06 -19.58
N THR A 630 -26.69 11.75 -19.39
CA THR A 630 -25.63 10.76 -19.56
C THR A 630 -25.06 10.81 -20.97
N TYR A 631 -25.92 10.92 -21.99
CA TYR A 631 -25.46 11.03 -23.38
C TYR A 631 -24.66 12.31 -23.61
N ASP A 632 -25.15 13.47 -23.12
CA ASP A 632 -24.45 14.74 -23.25
C ASP A 632 -23.11 14.74 -22.50
N ASP A 633 -23.06 14.16 -21.30
CA ASP A 633 -21.83 14.04 -20.50
C ASP A 633 -20.81 13.10 -21.19
N VAL A 634 -21.26 12.02 -21.83
CA VAL A 634 -20.38 11.14 -22.65
C VAL A 634 -19.79 11.94 -23.82
N GLN A 635 -20.58 12.74 -24.53
CA GLN A 635 -20.08 13.57 -25.62
C GLN A 635 -19.09 14.64 -25.14
N LYS A 636 -19.38 15.23 -23.97
CA LYS A 636 -18.50 16.20 -23.32
C LYS A 636 -17.17 15.55 -22.92
N LEU A 637 -17.23 14.40 -22.22
CA LEU A 637 -16.05 13.67 -21.78
C LEU A 637 -15.17 13.24 -22.97
N THR A 638 -15.76 12.77 -24.07
CA THR A 638 -15.02 12.41 -25.28
C THR A 638 -14.26 13.62 -25.85
N ARG A 639 -14.89 14.81 -25.88
CA ARG A 639 -14.22 16.03 -26.34
C ARG A 639 -13.07 16.46 -25.43
N GLU A 640 -13.27 16.39 -24.10
CA GLU A 640 -12.22 16.73 -23.15
C GLU A 640 -11.01 15.77 -23.28
N GLU A 641 -11.27 14.48 -23.55
CA GLU A 641 -10.22 13.49 -23.82
C GLU A 641 -9.43 13.81 -25.11
N GLU A 642 -10.10 14.21 -26.18
CA GLU A 642 -9.43 14.61 -27.44
C GLU A 642 -8.54 15.85 -27.22
N ILE A 643 -9.00 16.83 -26.43
CA ILE A 643 -8.20 18.00 -26.06
C ILE A 643 -7.00 17.59 -25.23
N ALA A 644 -7.21 16.80 -24.17
CA ALA A 644 -6.13 16.31 -23.30
C ALA A 644 -5.06 15.55 -24.07
N ALA A 645 -5.45 14.69 -25.02
CA ALA A 645 -4.54 13.93 -25.88
C ALA A 645 -3.68 14.82 -26.79
N SER A 646 -4.15 16.03 -27.14
CA SER A 646 -3.42 16.98 -27.97
C SER A 646 -2.31 17.74 -27.20
N ILE A 647 -2.32 17.71 -25.86
CA ILE A 647 -1.34 18.40 -25.03
C ILE A 647 -0.06 17.54 -24.94
N ALA A 648 1.03 18.05 -25.51
CA ALA A 648 2.30 17.31 -25.56
C ALA A 648 3.05 17.28 -24.21
N ASP A 649 3.04 18.38 -23.48
CA ASP A 649 3.71 18.50 -22.18
C ASP A 649 3.01 17.70 -21.10
N ALA A 650 3.72 16.79 -20.44
CA ALA A 650 3.16 15.87 -19.45
C ALA A 650 2.52 16.58 -18.25
N LYS A 651 3.17 17.63 -17.75
CA LYS A 651 2.69 18.43 -16.63
C LYS A 651 1.39 19.15 -16.99
N SER A 652 1.37 19.86 -18.11
CA SER A 652 0.19 20.57 -18.59
C SER A 652 -0.97 19.63 -18.86
N ARG A 653 -0.69 18.44 -19.40
CA ARG A 653 -1.69 17.40 -19.64
C ARG A 653 -2.28 16.87 -18.34
N ALA A 654 -1.46 16.57 -17.33
CA ALA A 654 -1.93 16.11 -16.02
C ALA A 654 -2.80 17.17 -15.33
N VAL A 655 -2.41 18.46 -15.39
CA VAL A 655 -3.22 19.57 -14.89
C VAL A 655 -4.58 19.62 -15.61
N TYR A 656 -4.58 19.45 -16.93
CA TYR A 656 -5.82 19.46 -17.71
C TYR A 656 -6.76 18.32 -17.30
N TYR A 657 -6.23 17.11 -17.09
CA TYR A 657 -7.04 15.99 -16.58
C TYR A 657 -7.65 16.30 -15.22
N ALA A 658 -6.88 16.87 -14.29
CA ALA A 658 -7.37 17.21 -12.96
C ALA A 658 -8.47 18.29 -12.99
N GLU A 659 -8.30 19.33 -13.81
CA GLU A 659 -9.15 20.52 -13.79
C GLU A 659 -10.36 20.43 -14.74
N ASN A 660 -10.29 19.64 -15.82
CA ASN A 660 -11.33 19.60 -16.86
C ASN A 660 -11.95 18.21 -17.03
N VAL A 661 -11.18 17.14 -17.04
CA VAL A 661 -11.69 15.78 -17.29
C VAL A 661 -12.40 15.21 -16.07
N ILE A 662 -11.75 15.25 -14.89
CA ILE A 662 -12.33 14.70 -13.64
C ILE A 662 -13.69 15.31 -13.28
N PRO A 663 -13.92 16.64 -13.38
CA PRO A 663 -15.26 17.21 -13.15
C PRO A 663 -16.34 16.58 -14.05
N VAL A 664 -16.06 16.38 -15.33
CA VAL A 664 -17.01 15.74 -16.27
C VAL A 664 -17.25 14.27 -15.93
N MET A 665 -16.20 13.54 -15.51
CA MET A 665 -16.34 12.17 -15.02
C MET A 665 -17.30 12.10 -13.82
N ASN A 666 -17.22 13.07 -12.90
CA ASN A 666 -18.09 13.13 -11.74
C ASN A 666 -19.57 13.46 -12.11
N GLU A 667 -19.78 14.34 -13.10
CA GLU A 667 -21.12 14.65 -13.64
C GLU A 667 -21.72 13.39 -14.27
N LEU A 668 -20.98 12.70 -15.13
CA LEU A 668 -21.40 11.46 -15.78
C LEU A 668 -21.72 10.36 -14.76
N ARG A 669 -20.89 10.22 -13.73
CA ARG A 669 -21.13 9.26 -12.64
C ARG A 669 -22.46 9.54 -11.95
N ALA A 670 -22.72 10.79 -11.55
CA ALA A 670 -23.94 11.15 -10.84
C ALA A 670 -25.20 10.82 -11.65
N ALA A 671 -25.19 11.06 -12.97
CA ALA A 671 -26.31 10.75 -13.85
C ALA A 671 -26.56 9.23 -13.96
N VAL A 672 -25.49 8.43 -14.07
CA VAL A 672 -25.59 6.96 -14.16
C VAL A 672 -26.01 6.35 -12.81
N ASP A 673 -25.46 6.83 -11.70
CA ASP A 673 -25.81 6.32 -10.36
C ASP A 673 -27.29 6.58 -10.03
N GLU A 674 -27.90 7.67 -10.51
CA GLU A 674 -29.36 7.89 -10.41
C GLU A 674 -30.14 6.87 -11.23
N MET A 675 -29.67 6.51 -12.43
CA MET A 675 -30.32 5.49 -13.25
C MET A 675 -30.27 4.11 -12.60
N GLU A 676 -29.18 3.76 -11.87
CA GLU A 676 -29.06 2.51 -11.12
C GLU A 676 -30.18 2.31 -10.11
N ILE A 677 -30.52 3.39 -9.36
CA ILE A 677 -31.56 3.36 -8.32
C ILE A 677 -32.96 3.08 -8.89
N LEU A 678 -33.25 3.56 -10.11
CA LEU A 678 -34.56 3.53 -10.71
C LEU A 678 -34.76 2.33 -11.64
N THR A 679 -33.73 1.76 -12.18
CA THR A 679 -33.81 0.67 -13.17
C THR A 679 -34.03 -0.67 -12.48
N ALA A 680 -34.87 -1.53 -13.06
CA ALA A 680 -35.12 -2.87 -12.55
C ALA A 680 -33.84 -3.67 -12.42
N SER A 681 -33.66 -4.36 -11.30
CA SER A 681 -32.41 -5.05 -10.92
C SER A 681 -31.97 -6.14 -11.88
N ASP A 682 -32.93 -6.79 -12.57
CA ASP A 682 -32.67 -7.82 -13.58
C ASP A 682 -32.23 -7.25 -14.93
N LEU A 683 -32.45 -5.96 -15.17
CA LEU A 683 -32.03 -5.23 -16.37
C LEU A 683 -30.77 -4.42 -16.15
N TRP A 684 -30.39 -4.17 -14.90
CA TRP A 684 -29.15 -3.46 -14.60
C TRP A 684 -27.92 -4.31 -14.98
N PRO A 685 -27.01 -3.81 -15.84
CA PRO A 685 -26.05 -4.69 -16.53
C PRO A 685 -24.89 -5.17 -15.67
N VAL A 686 -24.62 -4.53 -14.53
CA VAL A 686 -23.44 -4.81 -13.70
C VAL A 686 -23.82 -5.07 -12.23
N PRO A 687 -23.01 -5.81 -11.47
CA PRO A 687 -23.21 -5.98 -10.03
C PRO A 687 -23.16 -4.64 -9.28
N THR A 688 -24.12 -4.42 -8.38
CA THR A 688 -24.21 -3.24 -7.53
C THR A 688 -23.16 -3.24 -6.40
N TYR A 689 -23.06 -2.15 -5.63
CA TYR A 689 -22.24 -2.10 -4.42
C TYR A 689 -22.63 -3.16 -3.41
N GLY A 690 -23.93 -3.33 -3.15
CA GLY A 690 -24.46 -4.34 -2.24
C GLY A 690 -24.08 -5.77 -2.64
N ASP A 691 -24.13 -6.08 -3.94
CA ASP A 691 -23.74 -7.40 -4.44
C ASP A 691 -22.28 -7.72 -4.15
N ARG A 692 -21.40 -6.78 -4.23
CA ARG A 692 -19.93 -6.99 -4.10
C ARG A 692 -19.44 -6.94 -2.66
N MET A 693 -19.89 -5.97 -1.88
CA MET A 693 -19.42 -5.76 -0.51
C MET A 693 -19.94 -6.85 0.45
N PHE A 694 -21.16 -7.37 0.23
CA PHE A 694 -21.77 -8.30 1.18
C PHE A 694 -21.73 -9.76 0.76
N ARG A 695 -21.53 -10.06 -0.52
CA ARG A 695 -21.60 -11.44 -1.06
C ARG A 695 -20.28 -12.20 -1.08
N GLY A 696 -19.13 -11.56 -0.93
CA GLY A 696 -17.78 -12.20 -1.03
C GLY A 696 -17.51 -13.35 -0.07
N GLY A 697 -18.30 -13.50 1.01
CA GLY A 697 -18.19 -14.60 1.99
C GLY A 697 -19.21 -15.72 1.87
N CYS A 698 -20.20 -15.63 0.99
CA CYS A 698 -21.27 -16.62 0.87
C CYS A 698 -21.08 -17.52 -0.35
N LEU A 699 -21.18 -18.84 -0.17
CA LEU A 699 -21.43 -19.79 -1.26
C LEU A 699 -22.88 -19.57 -1.74
N PHE A 700 -23.07 -19.02 -2.95
CA PHE A 700 -24.40 -18.83 -3.50
C PHE A 700 -24.91 -20.11 -4.15
N PHE A 701 -25.99 -20.64 -3.59
CA PHE A 701 -26.99 -21.33 -4.39
C PHE A 701 -27.93 -20.26 -5.00
N VAL A 702 -27.64 -19.78 -6.20
CA VAL A 702 -28.66 -19.12 -7.01
C VAL A 702 -29.56 -20.22 -7.55
N GLY A 703 -30.71 -20.39 -6.93
CA GLY A 703 -31.78 -21.18 -7.50
C GLY A 703 -32.31 -20.53 -8.77
N LYS A 704 -31.68 -20.76 -9.91
CA LYS A 704 -32.35 -20.83 -11.20
C LYS A 704 -32.39 -22.28 -11.58
N THR A 705 -33.60 -22.79 -11.70
CA THR A 705 -33.95 -24.10 -12.25
C THR A 705 -33.32 -24.28 -13.63
N SER A 706 -32.17 -24.87 -13.66
CA SER A 706 -31.67 -25.70 -14.73
C SER A 706 -30.58 -26.59 -14.13
N CYS A 707 -30.91 -27.90 -14.00
CA CYS A 707 -29.96 -28.95 -13.63
C CYS A 707 -28.87 -29.03 -14.68
N GLU A 708 -27.76 -28.31 -14.50
CA GLU A 708 -26.48 -28.69 -15.11
C GLU A 708 -25.68 -29.48 -14.07
N LYS A 709 -25.40 -30.71 -14.46
CA LYS A 709 -24.66 -31.69 -13.65
C LYS A 709 -23.26 -31.19 -13.39
N PHE A 710 -22.95 -30.79 -12.16
CA PHE A 710 -21.57 -30.65 -11.72
C PHE A 710 -20.96 -32.04 -11.54
N SER A 711 -19.91 -32.32 -12.30
CA SER A 711 -19.02 -33.45 -12.08
C SER A 711 -18.12 -33.12 -10.89
N PRO A 712 -18.06 -33.99 -9.85
CA PRO A 712 -17.15 -33.73 -8.73
C PRO A 712 -15.72 -34.11 -9.12
N HIS A 713 -14.77 -33.24 -8.95
CA HIS A 713 -13.35 -33.58 -8.90
C HIS A 713 -13.07 -34.42 -7.65
N PRO A 714 -12.19 -35.41 -7.73
CA PRO A 714 -12.08 -36.44 -6.70
C PRO A 714 -11.35 -35.91 -5.46
N PHE A 715 -12.07 -35.89 -4.34
CA PHE A 715 -11.44 -35.96 -3.03
C PHE A 715 -10.99 -37.40 -2.82
N GLN A 716 -9.70 -37.59 -2.56
CA GLN A 716 -9.16 -38.84 -2.09
C GLN A 716 -9.79 -39.27 -0.77
N GLU A 717 -10.16 -40.55 -0.72
CA GLU A 717 -10.78 -41.25 0.39
C GLU A 717 -10.06 -41.01 1.72
N LEU A 718 -10.80 -40.56 2.71
CA LEU A 718 -10.53 -40.91 4.10
C LEU A 718 -11.71 -41.74 4.59
N SER A 719 -11.45 -43.07 4.65
CA SER A 719 -12.29 -44.04 5.28
C SER A 719 -12.29 -43.81 6.79
N ASP A 720 -13.42 -43.40 7.35
CA ASP A 720 -13.81 -43.81 8.68
C ASP A 720 -15.34 -43.76 8.80
N LYS A 721 -15.90 -44.99 8.71
CA LYS A 721 -17.29 -45.27 9.03
C LYS A 721 -17.50 -45.16 10.53
N LYS A 722 -18.03 -44.05 11.00
CA LYS A 722 -18.79 -43.98 12.28
C LYS A 722 -19.29 -42.52 12.45
N TYR A 723 -20.47 -42.23 11.97
CA TYR A 723 -21.39 -41.17 12.43
C TYR A 723 -22.48 -40.94 11.36
N LEU A 724 -23.26 -41.97 11.11
CA LEU A 724 -24.51 -41.84 10.37
C LEU A 724 -25.58 -42.50 11.22
N ASN A 725 -26.36 -41.70 11.91
CA ASN A 725 -27.75 -41.91 12.26
C ASN A 725 -28.17 -41.01 13.44
N ARG A 726 -28.54 -39.78 13.13
CA ARG A 726 -29.50 -39.05 13.97
C ARG A 726 -30.63 -38.54 13.08
N VAL A 727 -31.77 -39.19 13.22
CA VAL A 727 -33.05 -38.71 12.70
C VAL A 727 -33.61 -37.75 13.74
N VAL A 728 -33.71 -36.47 13.40
CA VAL A 728 -34.41 -35.48 14.23
C VAL A 728 -35.83 -35.33 13.66
N SER A 729 -36.83 -35.64 14.45
CA SER A 729 -38.23 -35.40 14.12
C SER A 729 -38.61 -33.99 14.51
N VAL A 730 -39.01 -33.19 13.57
CA VAL A 730 -39.57 -31.83 13.82
C VAL A 730 -41.08 -31.88 13.59
N ARG A 731 -41.87 -31.61 14.61
CA ARG A 731 -43.32 -31.45 14.51
C ARG A 731 -43.62 -29.99 14.07
N ILE A 732 -44.24 -29.86 12.94
CA ILE A 732 -44.88 -28.62 12.49
C ILE A 732 -46.37 -28.89 12.35
N ASP A 733 -47.17 -28.15 13.11
CA ASP A 733 -48.63 -28.14 13.10
C ASP A 733 -49.34 -29.47 12.99
N GLY A 734 -49.64 -30.02 14.08
CA GLY A 734 -50.76 -30.85 14.47
C GLY A 734 -51.22 -32.03 13.58
N ARG A 735 -50.80 -32.19 12.34
CA ARG A 735 -51.24 -33.30 11.44
C ARG A 735 -50.28 -33.54 10.28
N ARG A 736 -49.34 -34.42 10.45
CA ARG A 736 -48.50 -35.23 9.54
C ARG A 736 -47.03 -35.11 9.82
N GLU A 737 -46.40 -36.22 10.15
CA GLU A 737 -44.94 -36.39 10.22
C GLU A 737 -44.36 -36.49 8.80
N ARG A 738 -43.39 -35.63 8.49
CA ARG A 738 -42.49 -35.86 7.35
C ARG A 738 -41.08 -36.05 7.85
N LYS A 739 -40.51 -37.18 7.47
CA LYS A 739 -39.08 -37.46 7.71
C LYS A 739 -38.26 -36.73 6.65
N VAL A 740 -37.38 -35.85 7.11
CA VAL A 740 -36.41 -35.17 6.25
C VAL A 740 -35.04 -35.75 6.56
N ARG A 741 -34.36 -36.31 5.56
CA ARG A 741 -32.97 -36.73 5.64
C ARG A 741 -32.12 -35.54 5.18
N PHE A 742 -31.20 -35.15 6.02
CA PHE A 742 -30.09 -34.26 5.61
C PHE A 742 -28.93 -35.14 5.14
N CYS A 743 -28.45 -34.88 3.93
CA CYS A 743 -27.18 -35.38 3.41
C CYS A 743 -26.04 -34.50 3.82
#